data_bc66dc35edf90d276d1effcdf9b82ecc
#
_entry.id   bc66dc35edf90d276d1effcdf9b82ecc
#
_cell.length_a   1.000
_cell.length_b   1.000
_cell.length_c   1.000
_cell.angle_alpha   90.00
_cell.angle_beta   90.00
_cell.angle_gamma   90.00
#
_symmetry.space_group_name_H-M   'P 1'
#
loop_
_entity.id
_entity.type
_entity.pdbx_description
1 polymer ?
#
loop_
_entity_poly.entity_id
_entity_poly.type
_entity_poly.pdbx_seq_one_letter_code
_entity_poly.pdbx_strand_id
1 'polypeptide(L)'
;MNNPRLIFVRIIAAIVAVIPVVRLFNIQINDYDVYLAASNSRATPTIIEKAPRGDIKDRNGKTLVTNREGYSLLWVKTAASDDEINTMLQKVINILDESQYKLSDSLPVSLPPYEYTFNDDNSDGSVDDEKEKWFSDKKRVKSDMSAKEVIDEYKKVYKINEKTPEEIARKLIGIRYDAEINGFSFSTPYCMARDIDIEIISKIKERKAEFPDLEVSTDYFRQYEYGSLAAHTLGRIGKIYKEEYAELRDKGYGYNDLVGKQGIEKICESDLHGSDGRRVLLPSNTGEIPGIESEEAVAGNYVVLTIDSELQMVCEEALKSTIEEIARKGEGAGIQKGADADAGAAVVIDVRNGDVLALASYPSYNPEVFNETYSQMLEDERKPLWNRALSGTYSPGSTFKPLTAVTALETGVVTADERLYCDGVYKVFKDYQPKCWIYLDYKRTHGWENVVKAIEDSCNLYFYEAGRRAGIDALDEYAKMFGLGEYTGIELNEEAKGAMASPEYKKKIEGEDAEWFGGDTIQASIGQSYSNFTPIQLANYIATIANGGTRYRPHLIKSVHNIADGKAVRVTKAVVDKMAQVSGENLNTVRRGMYGVVDEGSASSIFAGYPIEIGGKTGTAQGNSKESNTALFVAFAPYENPEIAVSVVIEHGVRGVNAANVAKKIFDEYFSLNATVEERYEVGELLP
;
A
#
# COMPACT_ATOMS: atom_id res chain seq x y z
N MET A 1 30.79 -41.46 72.12
CA MET A 1 30.52 -40.02 72.32
C MET A 1 30.04 -39.41 70.96
N ASN A 2 28.77 -39.17 70.87
CA ASN A 2 28.16 -38.58 69.62
C ASN A 2 28.37 -37.06 69.66
N ASN A 3 29.33 -36.55 68.90
CA ASN A 3 29.58 -35.14 68.82
C ASN A 3 28.45 -34.48 67.95
N PRO A 4 27.59 -33.66 68.54
CA PRO A 4 26.44 -33.07 67.84
C PRO A 4 26.81 -32.25 66.59
N ARG A 5 28.02 -31.65 66.57
CA ARG A 5 28.56 -30.94 65.40
C ARG A 5 28.83 -31.88 64.22
N LEU A 6 29.25 -33.10 64.47
CA LEU A 6 29.53 -34.11 63.45
C LEU A 6 28.23 -34.63 62.85
N ILE A 7 27.17 -34.76 63.65
CA ILE A 7 25.85 -35.15 63.20
C ILE A 7 25.25 -34.05 62.28
N PHE A 8 25.38 -32.78 62.68
CA PHE A 8 24.94 -31.64 61.89
C PHE A 8 25.64 -31.51 60.54
N VAL A 9 26.95 -31.70 60.50
CA VAL A 9 27.72 -31.72 59.24
C VAL A 9 27.31 -32.88 58.34
N ARG A 10 27.03 -34.08 58.91
CA ARG A 10 26.52 -35.23 58.11
C ARG A 10 25.14 -34.98 57.57
N ILE A 11 24.25 -34.31 58.28
CA ILE A 11 22.92 -33.95 57.79
C ILE A 11 23.02 -32.93 56.64
N ILE A 12 23.86 -31.91 56.78
CA ILE A 12 24.07 -30.94 55.70
C ILE A 12 24.66 -31.63 54.47
N ALA A 13 25.66 -32.50 54.65
CA ALA A 13 26.28 -33.24 53.55
C ALA A 13 25.26 -34.17 52.86
N ALA A 14 24.37 -34.79 53.59
CA ALA A 14 23.29 -35.63 53.04
C ALA A 14 22.27 -34.75 52.25
N ILE A 15 21.89 -33.59 52.77
CA ILE A 15 20.97 -32.68 52.08
C ILE A 15 21.62 -32.19 50.77
N VAL A 16 22.88 -31.77 50.80
CA VAL A 16 23.62 -31.32 49.62
C VAL A 16 23.76 -32.44 48.58
N ALA A 17 23.91 -33.71 49.01
CA ALA A 17 23.96 -34.87 48.12
C ALA A 17 22.58 -35.21 47.49
N VAL A 18 21.48 -34.93 48.19
CA VAL A 18 20.13 -35.22 47.69
C VAL A 18 19.70 -34.24 46.61
N ILE A 19 20.11 -32.95 46.70
CA ILE A 19 19.75 -31.93 45.72
C ILE A 19 20.11 -32.29 44.27
N PRO A 20 21.33 -32.75 43.93
CA PRO A 20 21.67 -33.18 42.57
C PRO A 20 20.88 -34.43 42.14
N VAL A 21 20.63 -35.38 43.06
CA VAL A 21 19.85 -36.57 42.74
C VAL A 21 18.40 -36.22 42.38
N VAL A 22 17.77 -35.37 43.17
CA VAL A 22 16.41 -34.86 42.84
C VAL A 22 16.40 -34.10 41.53
N ARG A 23 17.43 -33.26 41.29
CA ARG A 23 17.54 -32.54 40.03
C ARG A 23 17.73 -33.45 38.83
N LEU A 24 18.57 -34.50 39.01
CA LEU A 24 18.80 -35.51 37.97
C LEU A 24 17.53 -36.31 37.68
N PHE A 25 16.81 -36.68 38.73
CA PHE A 25 15.52 -37.37 38.61
C PHE A 25 14.50 -36.52 37.84
N ASN A 26 14.38 -35.24 38.15
CA ASN A 26 13.49 -34.35 37.42
C ASN A 26 13.87 -34.24 35.95
N ILE A 27 15.16 -34.04 35.63
CA ILE A 27 15.65 -33.92 34.24
C ILE A 27 15.46 -35.25 33.48
N GLN A 28 15.69 -36.42 34.12
CA GLN A 28 15.69 -37.71 33.44
C GLN A 28 14.32 -38.40 33.41
N ILE A 29 13.41 -38.06 34.32
CA ILE A 29 12.11 -38.76 34.44
C ILE A 29 10.96 -37.76 34.18
N ASN A 30 10.89 -36.65 34.89
CA ASN A 30 9.75 -35.73 34.79
C ASN A 30 9.80 -34.83 33.53
N ASP A 31 11.00 -34.36 33.22
CA ASP A 31 11.23 -33.43 32.10
C ASP A 31 11.93 -34.14 30.92
N TYR A 32 11.96 -35.50 30.92
CA TYR A 32 12.67 -36.31 29.91
C TYR A 32 12.26 -35.91 28.50
N ASP A 33 10.96 -35.86 28.23
CA ASP A 33 10.43 -35.57 26.90
C ASP A 33 10.80 -34.15 26.44
N VAL A 34 10.81 -33.21 27.37
CA VAL A 34 11.19 -31.78 27.06
C VAL A 34 12.69 -31.71 26.74
N TYR A 35 13.55 -32.38 27.54
CA TYR A 35 15.00 -32.39 27.28
C TYR A 35 15.38 -33.25 26.09
N LEU A 36 14.66 -34.31 25.82
CA LEU A 36 14.83 -35.16 24.64
C LEU A 36 14.46 -34.39 23.38
N ALA A 37 13.31 -33.70 23.36
CA ALA A 37 12.90 -32.83 22.27
C ALA A 37 13.90 -31.70 22.03
N ALA A 38 14.37 -31.04 23.10
CA ALA A 38 15.39 -29.98 23.00
C ALA A 38 16.77 -30.52 22.54
N SER A 39 17.14 -31.74 22.88
CA SER A 39 18.36 -32.40 22.41
C SER A 39 18.26 -32.76 20.93
N ASN A 40 17.14 -33.36 20.53
CA ASN A 40 16.88 -33.74 19.13
C ASN A 40 16.81 -32.53 18.23
N SER A 41 16.12 -31.43 18.66
CA SER A 41 16.06 -30.19 17.90
C SER A 41 17.42 -29.48 17.72
N ARG A 42 18.39 -29.76 18.63
CA ARG A 42 19.76 -29.22 18.51
C ARG A 42 20.70 -30.10 17.70
N ALA A 43 20.38 -31.38 17.56
CA ALA A 43 21.25 -32.39 16.94
C ALA A 43 20.90 -32.68 15.48
N THR A 44 19.68 -32.35 15.04
CA THR A 44 19.18 -32.71 13.71
C THR A 44 18.88 -31.47 12.89
N PRO A 45 19.51 -31.27 11.72
CA PRO A 45 19.18 -30.17 10.82
C PRO A 45 17.71 -30.24 10.44
N THR A 46 17.03 -29.12 10.59
CA THR A 46 15.62 -28.97 10.20
C THR A 46 15.52 -27.95 9.08
N ILE A 47 14.91 -28.35 7.99
CA ILE A 47 14.53 -27.45 6.90
C ILE A 47 13.12 -26.94 7.17
N ILE A 48 12.97 -25.63 7.16
CA ILE A 48 11.65 -24.99 7.17
C ILE A 48 11.13 -25.01 5.74
N GLU A 49 9.99 -25.67 5.52
CA GLU A 49 9.27 -25.66 4.26
C GLU A 49 8.31 -24.49 4.29
N LYS A 50 8.62 -23.46 3.49
CA LYS A 50 7.80 -22.25 3.45
C LYS A 50 6.40 -22.54 2.95
N ALA A 51 5.39 -21.99 3.63
CA ALA A 51 4.01 -22.05 3.19
C ALA A 51 3.79 -21.03 2.05
N PRO A 52 3.04 -21.39 1.00
CA PRO A 52 2.59 -20.39 0.04
C PRO A 52 1.64 -19.38 0.71
N ARG A 53 1.86 -18.12 0.44
CA ARG A 53 1.01 -17.04 0.90
C ARG A 53 -0.32 -17.07 0.15
N GLY A 54 -1.44 -16.75 0.80
CA GLY A 54 -2.75 -16.73 0.16
C GLY A 54 -2.83 -15.77 -1.03
N ASP A 55 -3.66 -16.09 -2.01
CA ASP A 55 -3.91 -15.23 -3.17
C ASP A 55 -4.73 -14.00 -2.79
N ILE A 56 -4.55 -12.91 -3.56
CA ILE A 56 -5.45 -11.75 -3.54
C ILE A 56 -6.20 -11.72 -4.87
N LYS A 57 -7.52 -11.69 -4.81
CA LYS A 57 -8.41 -11.74 -5.98
C LYS A 57 -9.29 -10.51 -6.02
N ASP A 58 -9.70 -10.12 -7.21
CA ASP A 58 -10.70 -9.09 -7.42
C ASP A 58 -12.12 -9.58 -7.05
N ARG A 59 -13.10 -8.70 -7.15
CA ARG A 59 -14.51 -9.00 -6.81
C ARG A 59 -15.13 -10.12 -7.63
N ASN A 60 -14.60 -10.40 -8.82
CA ASN A 60 -15.05 -11.38 -9.79
C ASN A 60 -14.27 -12.71 -9.65
N GLY A 61 -13.32 -12.79 -8.74
CA GLY A 61 -12.48 -13.97 -8.51
C GLY A 61 -11.23 -14.04 -9.39
N LYS A 62 -10.94 -13.00 -10.19
CA LYS A 62 -9.73 -12.89 -10.99
C LYS A 62 -8.52 -12.65 -10.07
N THR A 63 -7.49 -13.45 -10.23
CA THR A 63 -6.30 -13.37 -9.39
C THR A 63 -5.48 -12.12 -9.73
N LEU A 64 -5.19 -11.30 -8.72
CA LEU A 64 -4.36 -10.09 -8.82
C LEU A 64 -2.95 -10.34 -8.33
N VAL A 65 -2.83 -11.08 -7.22
CA VAL A 65 -1.56 -11.42 -6.61
C VAL A 65 -1.57 -12.89 -6.23
N THR A 66 -0.54 -13.62 -6.64
CA THR A 66 -0.36 -15.05 -6.38
C THR A 66 1.08 -15.35 -5.98
N ASN A 67 1.47 -16.62 -6.04
CA ASN A 67 2.83 -17.03 -5.78
C ASN A 67 3.34 -17.89 -6.94
N ARG A 68 4.54 -17.60 -7.39
CA ARG A 68 5.29 -18.46 -8.30
C ARG A 68 6.18 -19.39 -7.48
N GLU A 69 6.14 -20.68 -7.77
CA GLU A 69 7.11 -21.62 -7.21
C GLU A 69 8.50 -21.35 -7.79
N GLY A 70 9.49 -21.47 -6.94
CA GLY A 70 10.88 -21.41 -7.30
C GLY A 70 11.70 -22.30 -6.37
N TYR A 71 13.01 -22.30 -6.52
CA TYR A 71 13.88 -23.13 -5.73
C TYR A 71 14.92 -22.31 -5.00
N SER A 72 15.20 -22.72 -3.75
CA SER A 72 16.27 -22.17 -2.95
C SER A 72 17.32 -23.24 -2.67
N LEU A 73 18.59 -22.85 -2.76
CA LEU A 73 19.72 -23.70 -2.46
C LEU A 73 20.19 -23.46 -1.04
N LEU A 74 20.04 -24.50 -0.22
CA LEU A 74 20.40 -24.47 1.20
C LEU A 74 21.73 -25.17 1.41
N TRP A 75 22.64 -24.53 2.16
CA TRP A 75 23.83 -25.16 2.68
C TRP A 75 23.57 -25.62 4.11
N VAL A 76 23.69 -26.94 4.32
CA VAL A 76 23.51 -27.61 5.61
C VAL A 76 24.89 -27.79 6.23
N LYS A 77 25.04 -27.44 7.50
CA LYS A 77 26.31 -27.62 8.21
C LYS A 77 26.51 -29.08 8.59
N THR A 78 27.63 -29.65 8.19
CA THR A 78 28.07 -30.98 8.51
C THR A 78 29.42 -30.94 9.24
N ALA A 79 30.04 -32.10 9.46
CA ALA A 79 31.38 -32.21 10.01
C ALA A 79 32.49 -32.06 8.97
N ALA A 80 32.18 -31.60 7.76
CA ALA A 80 33.13 -31.41 6.68
C ALA A 80 34.24 -30.40 7.07
N SER A 81 35.44 -30.65 6.59
CA SER A 81 36.59 -29.77 6.77
C SER A 81 36.48 -28.48 5.92
N ASP A 82 37.24 -27.43 6.30
CA ASP A 82 37.26 -26.18 5.53
C ASP A 82 37.63 -26.41 4.05
N ASP A 83 38.56 -27.34 3.78
CA ASP A 83 38.98 -27.68 2.41
C ASP A 83 37.87 -28.34 1.60
N GLU A 84 37.11 -29.25 2.18
CA GLU A 84 35.96 -29.90 1.55
C GLU A 84 34.86 -28.87 1.27
N ILE A 85 34.56 -28.02 2.26
CA ILE A 85 33.60 -26.92 2.13
C ILE A 85 33.99 -25.96 1.01
N ASN A 86 35.25 -25.48 0.99
CA ASN A 86 35.71 -24.56 -0.03
C ASN A 86 35.69 -25.18 -1.41
N THR A 87 36.03 -26.48 -1.53
CA THR A 87 35.99 -27.21 -2.80
C THR A 87 34.54 -27.35 -3.31
N MET A 88 33.62 -27.68 -2.43
CA MET A 88 32.19 -27.78 -2.76
C MET A 88 31.63 -26.41 -3.22
N LEU A 89 31.84 -25.38 -2.40
CA LEU A 89 31.36 -24.03 -2.70
C LEU A 89 31.96 -23.46 -4.00
N GLN A 90 33.24 -23.74 -4.32
CA GLN A 90 33.82 -23.35 -5.59
C GLN A 90 33.11 -23.98 -6.79
N LYS A 91 32.74 -25.28 -6.70
CA LYS A 91 31.96 -25.92 -7.75
C LYS A 91 30.57 -25.30 -7.92
N VAL A 92 29.93 -24.93 -6.82
CA VAL A 92 28.62 -24.24 -6.84
C VAL A 92 28.75 -22.87 -7.49
N ILE A 93 29.75 -22.08 -7.10
CA ILE A 93 30.04 -20.76 -7.70
C ILE A 93 30.18 -20.88 -9.21
N ASN A 94 30.94 -21.89 -9.68
CA ASN A 94 31.15 -22.08 -11.12
C ASN A 94 29.81 -22.39 -11.85
N ILE A 95 28.93 -23.22 -11.26
CA ILE A 95 27.63 -23.53 -11.85
C ILE A 95 26.73 -22.30 -11.92
N LEU A 96 26.74 -21.49 -10.84
CA LEU A 96 25.92 -20.28 -10.75
C LEU A 96 26.44 -19.18 -11.70
N ASP A 97 27.78 -19.04 -11.80
CA ASP A 97 28.41 -18.08 -12.72
C ASP A 97 28.14 -18.43 -14.19
N GLU A 98 28.22 -19.73 -14.58
CA GLU A 98 27.86 -20.19 -15.93
C GLU A 98 26.43 -19.85 -16.30
N SER A 99 25.55 -19.79 -15.31
CA SER A 99 24.12 -19.46 -15.48
C SER A 99 23.83 -17.97 -15.25
N GLN A 100 24.84 -17.13 -15.06
CA GLN A 100 24.77 -15.69 -14.78
C GLN A 100 23.95 -15.33 -13.53
N TYR A 101 23.84 -16.26 -12.58
CA TYR A 101 23.12 -16.05 -11.35
C TYR A 101 23.93 -15.20 -10.37
N LYS A 102 23.32 -14.15 -9.80
CA LYS A 102 23.95 -13.29 -8.80
C LYS A 102 23.79 -13.88 -7.39
N LEU A 103 24.90 -14.25 -6.77
CA LEU A 103 24.92 -14.62 -5.36
C LEU A 103 24.64 -13.42 -4.47
N SER A 104 23.91 -13.62 -3.39
CA SER A 104 23.78 -12.63 -2.32
C SER A 104 25.11 -12.50 -1.59
N ASP A 105 25.54 -11.27 -1.34
CA ASP A 105 26.84 -10.96 -0.73
C ASP A 105 26.75 -9.67 0.08
N SER A 106 26.77 -9.79 1.39
CA SER A 106 26.73 -8.66 2.32
C SER A 106 28.10 -8.19 2.81
N LEU A 107 29.19 -8.76 2.32
CA LEU A 107 30.52 -8.28 2.68
C LEU A 107 30.79 -6.96 1.94
N PRO A 108 31.00 -5.83 2.62
CA PRO A 108 31.10 -4.51 1.99
C PRO A 108 32.48 -4.28 1.34
N VAL A 109 32.89 -5.22 0.48
CA VAL A 109 34.13 -5.16 -0.31
C VAL A 109 33.82 -5.65 -1.72
N SER A 110 34.25 -4.93 -2.74
CA SER A 110 34.06 -5.31 -4.16
C SER A 110 34.84 -6.58 -4.56
N LEU A 111 34.53 -7.11 -5.74
CA LEU A 111 35.47 -8.00 -6.45
C LEU A 111 36.78 -7.26 -6.73
N PRO A 112 37.88 -8.00 -7.07
CA PRO A 112 39.16 -7.32 -7.40
C PRO A 112 38.95 -6.13 -8.36
N PRO A 113 39.51 -4.97 -8.08
CA PRO A 113 40.69 -4.69 -7.26
C PRO A 113 40.48 -4.45 -5.74
N TYR A 114 39.35 -4.82 -5.17
CA TYR A 114 38.99 -4.71 -3.77
C TYR A 114 38.90 -3.26 -3.27
N GLU A 115 37.69 -2.75 -3.28
CA GLU A 115 37.32 -1.45 -2.72
C GLU A 115 36.19 -1.62 -1.73
N TYR A 116 36.07 -0.75 -0.75
CA TYR A 116 34.92 -0.76 0.14
C TYR A 116 33.68 -0.26 -0.61
N THR A 117 32.54 -0.94 -0.38
CA THR A 117 31.26 -0.66 -1.03
C THR A 117 30.21 -0.16 -0.03
N PHE A 118 30.63 0.60 0.98
CA PHE A 118 29.70 1.27 1.88
C PHE A 118 28.90 2.33 1.12
N ASN A 119 27.58 2.38 1.33
CA ASN A 119 26.74 3.39 0.69
C ASN A 119 26.96 4.75 1.36
N ASP A 120 27.04 5.78 0.54
CA ASP A 120 27.00 7.17 0.98
C ASP A 120 25.54 7.64 0.97
N ASP A 121 24.73 7.09 1.90
CA ASP A 121 23.29 7.36 1.96
C ASP A 121 22.94 8.71 2.62
N ASN A 122 23.93 9.45 3.11
CA ASN A 122 23.71 10.75 3.74
C ASN A 122 24.31 11.87 2.90
N SER A 123 23.46 12.80 2.51
CA SER A 123 23.84 14.08 1.88
C SER A 123 24.78 14.96 2.72
N ASP A 124 25.26 14.47 3.88
CA ASP A 124 26.21 15.10 4.77
C ASP A 124 27.64 14.51 4.69
N GLY A 125 27.84 13.50 3.82
CA GLY A 125 29.17 12.91 3.57
C GLY A 125 29.66 11.93 4.65
N SER A 126 28.78 11.35 5.47
CA SER A 126 29.17 10.42 6.55
C SER A 126 29.18 8.94 6.14
N VAL A 127 29.94 8.57 5.10
CA VAL A 127 30.36 7.16 4.84
C VAL A 127 31.04 6.56 6.09
N ASP A 128 31.54 7.40 6.96
CA ASP A 128 32.29 7.00 8.15
C ASP A 128 31.43 6.27 9.19
N ASP A 129 30.14 6.60 9.35
CA ASP A 129 29.28 6.00 10.39
C ASP A 129 28.93 4.53 10.09
N GLU A 130 28.58 4.17 8.84
CA GLU A 130 28.30 2.78 8.46
C GLU A 130 29.58 1.92 8.53
N LYS A 131 30.68 2.48 8.06
CA LYS A 131 31.98 1.85 8.10
C LYS A 131 32.46 1.63 9.54
N GLU A 132 32.39 2.65 10.41
CA GLU A 132 32.74 2.53 11.82
C GLU A 132 31.85 1.50 12.53
N LYS A 133 30.55 1.51 12.29
CA LYS A 133 29.61 0.54 12.83
C LYS A 133 29.96 -0.88 12.39
N TRP A 134 30.23 -1.09 11.10
CA TRP A 134 30.60 -2.41 10.58
C TRP A 134 31.89 -2.92 11.25
N PHE A 135 32.92 -2.10 11.40
CA PHE A 135 34.14 -2.47 12.08
C PHE A 135 33.93 -2.71 13.59
N SER A 136 33.09 -1.93 14.26
CA SER A 136 32.80 -2.10 15.69
C SER A 136 32.12 -3.43 16.00
N ASP A 137 31.29 -3.91 15.09
CA ASP A 137 30.58 -5.18 15.25
C ASP A 137 31.45 -6.41 14.97
N LYS A 138 32.66 -6.24 14.38
CA LYS A 138 33.53 -7.33 13.93
C LYS A 138 34.80 -7.41 14.77
N LYS A 139 34.92 -8.49 15.53
CA LYS A 139 36.11 -8.73 16.39
C LYS A 139 37.39 -9.06 15.62
N ARG A 140 37.31 -9.42 14.32
CA ARG A 140 38.41 -9.98 13.52
C ARG A 140 39.05 -8.95 12.60
N VAL A 141 38.38 -7.87 12.27
CA VAL A 141 38.86 -6.82 11.39
C VAL A 141 39.02 -5.51 12.17
N LYS A 142 40.05 -4.75 11.85
CA LYS A 142 40.31 -3.47 12.49
C LYS A 142 39.97 -2.31 11.55
N SER A 143 39.60 -1.18 12.11
CA SER A 143 39.14 0.00 11.35
C SER A 143 40.20 0.63 10.44
N ASP A 144 41.50 0.32 10.68
CA ASP A 144 42.63 0.78 9.89
C ASP A 144 43.00 -0.14 8.71
N MET A 145 42.34 -1.30 8.57
CA MET A 145 42.61 -2.24 7.49
C MET A 145 42.05 -1.73 6.15
N SER A 146 42.86 -1.92 5.10
CA SER A 146 42.39 -1.75 3.73
C SER A 146 41.43 -2.89 3.31
N ALA A 147 40.61 -2.67 2.28
CA ALA A 147 39.73 -3.70 1.77
C ALA A 147 40.45 -5.00 1.40
N LYS A 148 41.67 -4.89 0.85
CA LYS A 148 42.51 -6.05 0.54
C LYS A 148 42.96 -6.79 1.80
N GLU A 149 43.39 -6.09 2.83
CA GLU A 149 43.82 -6.70 4.10
C GLU A 149 42.66 -7.42 4.78
N VAL A 150 41.43 -6.90 4.68
CA VAL A 150 40.22 -7.58 5.15
C VAL A 150 40.02 -8.91 4.40
N ILE A 151 40.16 -8.91 3.08
CA ILE A 151 40.06 -10.14 2.27
C ILE A 151 41.13 -11.14 2.64
N ASP A 152 42.38 -10.68 2.81
CA ASP A 152 43.50 -11.54 3.17
C ASP A 152 43.31 -12.14 4.58
N GLU A 153 42.71 -11.41 5.50
CA GLU A 153 42.37 -11.93 6.82
C GLU A 153 41.26 -13.01 6.75
N TYR A 154 40.20 -12.77 5.99
CA TYR A 154 39.13 -13.78 5.79
C TYR A 154 39.65 -15.00 5.02
N LYS A 155 40.61 -14.88 4.09
CA LYS A 155 41.27 -16.03 3.46
C LYS A 155 41.88 -16.97 4.51
N LYS A 156 42.58 -16.39 5.52
CA LYS A 156 43.18 -17.18 6.62
C LYS A 156 42.11 -17.82 7.51
N VAL A 157 41.09 -17.04 7.88
CA VAL A 157 39.98 -17.52 8.74
C VAL A 157 39.27 -18.72 8.11
N TYR A 158 38.96 -18.64 6.83
CA TYR A 158 38.26 -19.68 6.11
C TYR A 158 39.17 -20.69 5.42
N LYS A 159 40.50 -20.60 5.65
CA LYS A 159 41.52 -21.49 5.09
C LYS A 159 41.43 -21.64 3.56
N ILE A 160 41.20 -20.55 2.86
CA ILE A 160 41.11 -20.55 1.41
C ILE A 160 42.54 -20.70 0.84
N ASN A 161 42.70 -21.63 -0.11
CA ASN A 161 43.99 -21.92 -0.72
C ASN A 161 44.51 -20.70 -1.50
N GLU A 162 45.82 -20.39 -1.32
CA GLU A 162 46.47 -19.28 -2.03
C GLU A 162 46.44 -19.39 -3.57
N LYS A 163 46.27 -20.61 -4.08
CA LYS A 163 46.14 -20.86 -5.53
C LYS A 163 44.75 -20.59 -6.08
N THR A 164 43.75 -20.36 -5.22
CA THR A 164 42.40 -20.03 -5.65
C THR A 164 42.40 -18.68 -6.35
N PRO A 165 41.80 -18.56 -7.57
CA PRO A 165 41.70 -17.27 -8.25
C PRO A 165 41.05 -16.21 -7.34
N GLU A 166 41.56 -14.98 -7.40
CA GLU A 166 41.13 -13.90 -6.50
C GLU A 166 39.63 -13.62 -6.53
N GLU A 167 39.01 -13.69 -7.70
CA GLU A 167 37.57 -13.50 -7.85
C GLU A 167 36.77 -14.61 -7.17
N ILE A 168 37.18 -15.87 -7.36
CA ILE A 168 36.54 -17.02 -6.70
C ILE A 168 36.77 -16.98 -5.21
N ALA A 169 37.97 -16.63 -4.76
CA ALA A 169 38.29 -16.48 -3.35
C ALA A 169 37.38 -15.43 -2.69
N ARG A 170 37.14 -14.29 -3.37
CA ARG A 170 36.23 -13.25 -2.86
C ARG A 170 34.77 -13.72 -2.77
N LYS A 171 34.27 -14.45 -3.79
CA LYS A 171 32.92 -15.04 -3.75
C LYS A 171 32.78 -16.09 -2.63
N LEU A 172 33.80 -16.94 -2.45
CA LEU A 172 33.83 -17.90 -1.33
C LEU A 172 33.75 -17.19 0.03
N ILE A 173 34.53 -16.12 0.20
CA ILE A 173 34.49 -15.31 1.42
C ILE A 173 33.10 -14.73 1.63
N GLY A 174 32.48 -14.18 0.59
CA GLY A 174 31.11 -13.62 0.64
C GLY A 174 30.09 -14.62 1.16
N ILE A 175 30.03 -15.80 0.57
CA ILE A 175 29.10 -16.87 0.99
C ILE A 175 29.34 -17.28 2.45
N ARG A 176 30.62 -17.48 2.84
CA ARG A 176 30.95 -17.94 4.20
C ARG A 176 30.71 -16.84 5.24
N TYR A 177 30.99 -15.59 4.88
CA TYR A 177 30.70 -14.43 5.71
C TYR A 177 29.18 -14.27 5.91
N ASP A 178 28.39 -14.33 4.84
CA ASP A 178 26.93 -14.26 4.92
C ASP A 178 26.35 -15.39 5.76
N ALA A 179 26.87 -16.60 5.60
CA ALA A 179 26.46 -17.73 6.42
C ALA A 179 26.76 -17.46 7.93
N GLU A 180 27.94 -16.92 8.25
CA GLU A 180 28.32 -16.60 9.63
C GLU A 180 27.42 -15.55 10.27
N ILE A 181 27.14 -14.44 9.56
CA ILE A 181 26.30 -13.37 10.10
C ILE A 181 24.82 -13.74 10.20
N ASN A 182 24.34 -14.69 9.37
CA ASN A 182 22.98 -15.21 9.42
C ASN A 182 22.80 -16.42 10.34
N GLY A 183 23.76 -16.69 11.22
CA GLY A 183 23.65 -17.70 12.27
C GLY A 183 23.71 -19.14 11.78
N PHE A 184 24.42 -19.40 10.67
CA PHE A 184 24.65 -20.74 10.14
C PHE A 184 25.18 -21.70 11.20
N SER A 185 24.47 -22.74 11.48
CA SER A 185 24.77 -23.73 12.51
C SER A 185 24.31 -25.14 12.11
N PHE A 186 24.58 -26.14 12.92
CA PHE A 186 24.07 -27.50 12.69
C PHE A 186 22.54 -27.58 12.65
N SER A 187 21.84 -26.69 13.35
CA SER A 187 20.38 -26.64 13.39
C SER A 187 19.77 -25.64 12.40
N THR A 188 20.58 -24.76 11.83
CA THR A 188 20.10 -23.65 11.00
C THR A 188 20.84 -23.65 9.66
N PRO A 189 20.29 -24.28 8.60
CA PRO A 189 20.82 -24.22 7.25
C PRO A 189 20.92 -22.77 6.75
N TYR A 190 21.92 -22.50 5.88
CA TYR A 190 22.09 -21.20 5.24
C TYR A 190 21.56 -21.22 3.81
N CYS A 191 20.64 -20.31 3.48
CA CYS A 191 20.15 -20.14 2.11
C CYS A 191 21.18 -19.35 1.28
N MET A 192 21.88 -20.06 0.40
CA MET A 192 22.96 -19.49 -0.44
C MET A 192 22.43 -18.74 -1.65
N ALA A 193 21.34 -19.24 -2.23
CA ALA A 193 20.76 -18.67 -3.42
C ALA A 193 19.25 -18.94 -3.45
N ARG A 194 18.47 -17.95 -3.89
CA ARG A 194 17.02 -18.02 -4.00
C ARG A 194 16.58 -17.78 -5.43
N ASP A 195 15.41 -18.28 -5.77
CA ASP A 195 14.82 -18.14 -7.10
C ASP A 195 15.73 -18.68 -8.21
N ILE A 196 16.17 -19.92 -8.00
CA ILE A 196 17.06 -20.58 -8.93
C ILE A 196 16.25 -21.38 -9.94
N ASP A 197 16.65 -21.29 -11.19
CA ASP A 197 16.03 -22.01 -12.29
C ASP A 197 16.15 -23.53 -12.12
N ILE A 198 15.12 -24.25 -12.55
CA ILE A 198 15.05 -25.71 -12.49
C ILE A 198 16.25 -26.40 -13.18
N GLU A 199 16.82 -25.76 -14.20
CA GLU A 199 18.00 -26.28 -14.91
C GLU A 199 19.23 -26.34 -14.02
N ILE A 200 19.46 -25.28 -13.21
CA ILE A 200 20.57 -25.21 -12.24
C ILE A 200 20.36 -26.27 -11.15
N ILE A 201 19.13 -26.34 -10.63
CA ILE A 201 18.75 -27.32 -9.62
C ILE A 201 18.97 -28.74 -10.12
N SER A 202 18.59 -29.04 -11.36
CA SER A 202 18.80 -30.36 -11.97
C SER A 202 20.28 -30.73 -12.04
N LYS A 203 21.14 -29.79 -12.48
CA LYS A 203 22.61 -29.99 -12.51
C LYS A 203 23.18 -30.31 -11.11
N ILE A 204 22.66 -29.65 -10.06
CA ILE A 204 23.10 -29.89 -8.68
C ILE A 204 22.57 -31.25 -8.16
N LYS A 205 21.30 -31.57 -8.40
CA LYS A 205 20.68 -32.82 -7.97
C LYS A 205 21.30 -34.05 -8.65
N GLU A 206 21.60 -33.97 -9.94
CA GLU A 206 22.27 -35.06 -10.67
C GLU A 206 23.67 -35.35 -10.14
N ARG A 207 24.33 -34.37 -9.57
CA ARG A 207 25.67 -34.45 -8.99
C ARG A 207 25.65 -34.46 -7.47
N LYS A 208 24.60 -34.96 -6.83
CA LYS A 208 24.41 -34.95 -5.36
C LYS A 208 25.63 -35.47 -4.60
N ALA A 209 26.34 -36.48 -5.14
CA ALA A 209 27.56 -37.04 -4.53
C ALA A 209 28.70 -35.97 -4.40
N GLU A 210 28.72 -34.96 -5.25
CA GLU A 210 29.70 -33.85 -5.18
C GLU A 210 29.23 -32.72 -4.26
N PHE A 211 27.95 -32.70 -3.91
CA PHE A 211 27.30 -31.66 -3.11
C PHE A 211 26.57 -32.27 -1.91
N PRO A 212 27.26 -33.04 -1.03
CA PRO A 212 26.59 -33.75 0.08
C PRO A 212 25.89 -32.79 1.07
N ASP A 213 26.44 -31.60 1.24
CA ASP A 213 25.98 -30.61 2.20
C ASP A 213 24.97 -29.61 1.61
N LEU A 214 24.54 -29.80 0.36
CA LEU A 214 23.52 -28.97 -0.27
C LEU A 214 22.16 -29.64 -0.29
N GLU A 215 21.15 -28.89 0.08
CA GLU A 215 19.76 -29.28 -0.06
C GLU A 215 19.00 -28.26 -0.88
N VAL A 216 17.96 -28.72 -1.57
CA VAL A 216 17.05 -27.90 -2.35
C VAL A 216 15.74 -27.80 -1.63
N SER A 217 15.27 -26.59 -1.40
CA SER A 217 13.95 -26.31 -0.84
C SER A 217 13.10 -25.63 -1.90
N THR A 218 11.81 -25.93 -1.93
CA THR A 218 10.83 -25.14 -2.66
C THR A 218 10.61 -23.83 -1.90
N ASP A 219 10.58 -22.74 -2.59
CA ASP A 219 10.28 -21.41 -2.07
C ASP A 219 9.18 -20.77 -2.91
N TYR A 220 8.49 -19.79 -2.37
CA TYR A 220 7.38 -19.12 -3.03
C TYR A 220 7.69 -17.65 -3.17
N PHE A 221 7.63 -17.15 -4.44
CA PHE A 221 7.90 -15.77 -4.79
C PHE A 221 6.60 -15.07 -5.13
N ARG A 222 6.34 -13.95 -4.44
CA ARG A 222 5.12 -13.17 -4.66
C ARG A 222 5.10 -12.61 -6.06
N GLN A 223 4.00 -12.81 -6.77
CA GLN A 223 3.81 -12.40 -8.16
C GLN A 223 2.57 -11.52 -8.28
N TYR A 224 2.74 -10.36 -8.92
CA TYR A 224 1.69 -9.39 -9.19
C TYR A 224 1.32 -9.50 -10.67
N GLU A 225 0.21 -10.18 -10.97
CA GLU A 225 -0.17 -10.61 -12.34
C GLU A 225 -0.29 -9.44 -13.33
N TYR A 226 -0.56 -8.22 -12.84
CA TYR A 226 -0.77 -7.04 -13.66
C TYR A 226 0.23 -5.91 -13.35
N GLY A 227 1.40 -6.25 -12.81
CA GLY A 227 2.48 -5.30 -12.54
C GLY A 227 2.07 -4.18 -11.59
N SER A 228 1.94 -2.93 -12.08
CA SER A 228 1.63 -1.76 -11.25
C SER A 228 0.14 -1.58 -10.93
N LEU A 229 -0.75 -2.44 -11.45
CA LEU A 229 -2.20 -2.31 -11.24
C LEU A 229 -2.54 -2.33 -9.75
N ALA A 230 -3.27 -1.33 -9.30
CA ALA A 230 -3.71 -1.19 -7.91
C ALA A 230 -2.58 -1.28 -6.86
N ALA A 231 -1.33 -0.93 -7.23
CA ALA A 231 -0.16 -1.13 -6.38
C ALA A 231 -0.30 -0.50 -4.98
N HIS A 232 -0.87 0.70 -4.88
CA HIS A 232 -1.11 1.36 -3.60
C HIS A 232 -2.16 0.63 -2.74
N THR A 233 -3.14 -0.03 -3.38
CA THR A 233 -4.17 -0.82 -2.71
C THR A 233 -3.66 -2.19 -2.31
N LEU A 234 -3.06 -2.92 -3.25
CA LEU A 234 -2.50 -4.27 -3.02
C LEU A 234 -1.35 -4.19 -2.02
N GLY A 235 -0.50 -3.19 -2.17
CA GLY A 235 0.69 -3.04 -1.35
C GLY A 235 1.79 -4.00 -1.77
N ARG A 236 2.69 -4.32 -0.83
CA ARG A 236 3.85 -5.18 -1.07
C ARG A 236 4.26 -5.92 0.19
N ILE A 237 5.04 -6.99 -0.02
CA ILE A 237 5.74 -7.69 1.04
C ILE A 237 7.20 -7.19 1.15
N GLY A 238 7.84 -7.48 2.25
CA GLY A 238 9.25 -7.16 2.50
C GLY A 238 9.77 -7.84 3.75
N LYS A 239 11.09 -7.79 3.96
CA LYS A 239 11.72 -8.40 5.15
C LYS A 239 11.15 -7.79 6.43
N ILE A 240 10.97 -8.62 7.43
CA ILE A 240 10.51 -8.21 8.75
C ILE A 240 11.53 -7.26 9.38
N TYR A 241 11.07 -6.16 9.98
CA TYR A 241 11.93 -5.25 10.73
C TYR A 241 12.05 -5.71 12.19
N LYS A 242 13.06 -5.22 12.89
CA LYS A 242 13.33 -5.60 14.28
C LYS A 242 12.14 -5.32 15.22
N GLU A 243 11.47 -4.21 14.99
CA GLU A 243 10.28 -3.79 15.74
C GLU A 243 9.10 -4.72 15.47
N GLU A 244 8.85 -5.04 14.21
CA GLU A 244 7.78 -5.98 13.79
C GLU A 244 8.06 -7.39 14.30
N TYR A 245 9.32 -7.83 14.28
CA TYR A 245 9.71 -9.14 14.80
C TYR A 245 9.41 -9.30 16.27
N ALA A 246 9.59 -8.23 17.07
CA ALA A 246 9.27 -8.26 18.48
C ALA A 246 7.79 -8.58 18.75
N GLU A 247 6.89 -8.18 17.83
CA GLU A 247 5.44 -8.41 17.92
C GLU A 247 5.00 -9.74 17.29
N LEU A 248 5.75 -10.22 16.29
CA LEU A 248 5.34 -11.34 15.44
C LEU A 248 6.04 -12.66 15.81
N ARG A 249 7.18 -12.65 16.52
CA ARG A 249 7.93 -13.86 16.89
C ARG A 249 7.07 -14.90 17.65
N ASP A 250 6.20 -14.42 18.54
CA ASP A 250 5.34 -15.28 19.35
C ASP A 250 4.17 -15.88 18.53
N LYS A 251 4.01 -15.40 17.27
CA LYS A 251 3.05 -15.91 16.28
C LYS A 251 3.69 -16.86 15.26
N GLY A 252 4.94 -17.26 15.49
CA GLY A 252 5.65 -18.22 14.65
C GLY A 252 6.51 -17.64 13.53
N TYR A 253 6.64 -16.30 13.43
CA TYR A 253 7.48 -15.67 12.42
C TYR A 253 8.96 -15.79 12.73
N GLY A 254 9.75 -16.07 11.68
CA GLY A 254 11.21 -16.03 11.72
C GLY A 254 11.76 -14.64 11.44
N TYR A 255 12.99 -14.38 11.87
CA TYR A 255 13.66 -13.07 11.68
C TYR A 255 13.84 -12.66 10.20
N ASN A 256 13.91 -13.65 9.30
CA ASN A 256 14.10 -13.42 7.86
C ASN A 256 12.81 -13.58 7.05
N ASP A 257 11.66 -13.68 7.69
CA ASP A 257 10.40 -13.85 6.99
C ASP A 257 9.99 -12.57 6.23
N LEU A 258 9.22 -12.79 5.18
CA LEU A 258 8.59 -11.73 4.42
C LEU A 258 7.19 -11.48 5.00
N VAL A 259 6.90 -10.22 5.29
CA VAL A 259 5.61 -9.78 5.81
C VAL A 259 5.04 -8.67 4.96
N GLY A 260 3.73 -8.46 5.01
CA GLY A 260 3.08 -7.34 4.35
C GLY A 260 3.55 -5.99 4.92
N LYS A 261 4.01 -5.10 4.07
CA LYS A 261 4.53 -3.77 4.44
C LYS A 261 3.52 -2.66 4.26
N GLN A 262 2.68 -2.78 3.26
CA GLN A 262 1.67 -1.78 2.88
C GLN A 262 0.43 -2.47 2.31
N GLY A 263 -0.66 -1.71 2.19
CA GLY A 263 -1.86 -2.13 1.48
C GLY A 263 -2.54 -3.38 2.07
N ILE A 264 -3.25 -4.09 1.23
CA ILE A 264 -3.94 -5.35 1.56
C ILE A 264 -2.96 -6.41 2.08
N GLU A 265 -1.75 -6.48 1.52
CA GLU A 265 -0.71 -7.38 2.01
C GLU A 265 -0.45 -7.21 3.50
N LYS A 266 -0.45 -5.96 4.00
CA LYS A 266 -0.22 -5.65 5.42
C LYS A 266 -1.45 -5.88 6.28
N ILE A 267 -2.60 -5.38 5.87
CA ILE A 267 -3.81 -5.45 6.72
C ILE A 267 -4.40 -6.85 6.80
N CYS A 268 -4.15 -7.69 5.77
CA CYS A 268 -4.54 -9.09 5.73
C CYS A 268 -3.39 -10.03 6.04
N GLU A 269 -2.29 -9.56 6.66
CA GLU A 269 -1.11 -10.38 6.97
C GLU A 269 -1.49 -11.69 7.68
N SER A 270 -2.34 -11.62 8.70
CA SER A 270 -2.78 -12.80 9.46
C SER A 270 -3.67 -13.77 8.69
N ASP A 271 -4.33 -13.30 7.63
CA ASP A 271 -5.14 -14.14 6.76
C ASP A 271 -4.28 -14.75 5.63
N LEU A 272 -3.41 -13.92 5.04
CA LEU A 272 -2.59 -14.29 3.89
C LEU A 272 -1.38 -15.14 4.25
N HIS A 273 -0.80 -14.96 5.44
CA HIS A 273 0.35 -15.74 5.90
C HIS A 273 -0.08 -17.18 6.20
N GLY A 274 0.61 -18.16 5.58
CA GLY A 274 0.40 -19.56 5.87
C GLY A 274 1.14 -20.02 7.14
N SER A 275 1.10 -21.30 7.43
CA SER A 275 1.89 -21.91 8.48
C SER A 275 2.99 -22.75 7.87
N ASP A 276 4.25 -22.37 8.11
CA ASP A 276 5.42 -23.08 7.58
C ASP A 276 5.45 -24.53 8.09
N GLY A 277 5.81 -25.44 7.21
CA GLY A 277 6.10 -26.83 7.52
C GLY A 277 7.54 -27.02 8.02
N ARG A 278 7.82 -28.19 8.51
CA ARG A 278 9.15 -28.58 9.01
C ARG A 278 9.52 -29.97 8.52
N ARG A 279 10.69 -30.08 7.87
CA ARG A 279 11.27 -31.34 7.45
C ARG A 279 12.61 -31.56 8.12
N VAL A 280 12.70 -32.68 8.84
CA VAL A 280 13.92 -33.07 9.54
C VAL A 280 14.83 -33.87 8.59
N LEU A 281 16.10 -33.44 8.49
CA LEU A 281 17.11 -34.14 7.69
C LEU A 281 17.76 -35.22 8.51
N LEU A 282 17.52 -36.48 8.13
CA LEU A 282 18.15 -37.64 8.76
C LEU A 282 19.55 -37.86 8.18
N PRO A 283 20.60 -38.09 9.02
CA PRO A 283 21.91 -38.54 8.53
C PRO A 283 21.78 -39.83 7.75
N SER A 284 22.44 -39.97 6.62
CA SER A 284 22.32 -41.07 5.66
C SER A 284 22.68 -42.46 6.20
N ASN A 285 23.24 -42.58 7.42
CA ASN A 285 23.68 -43.83 8.05
C ASN A 285 22.87 -44.25 9.30
N THR A 286 21.83 -43.51 9.65
CA THR A 286 20.97 -43.88 10.78
C THR A 286 19.57 -44.18 10.25
N GLY A 287 19.08 -45.40 10.48
CA GLY A 287 17.69 -45.72 10.14
C GLY A 287 16.71 -44.72 10.75
N GLU A 288 15.46 -44.81 10.32
CA GLU A 288 14.38 -43.91 10.80
C GLU A 288 14.48 -43.68 12.32
N ILE A 289 14.59 -42.42 12.72
CA ILE A 289 14.49 -42.09 14.16
C ILE A 289 12.99 -42.09 14.48
N PRO A 290 12.49 -43.03 15.28
CA PRO A 290 11.07 -43.06 15.62
C PRO A 290 10.68 -41.80 16.38
N GLY A 291 9.66 -41.08 15.90
CA GLY A 291 9.06 -39.94 16.61
C GLY A 291 9.47 -38.56 16.16
N ILE A 292 10.17 -38.39 15.03
CA ILE A 292 10.36 -37.09 14.39
C ILE A 292 9.32 -36.94 13.27
N GLU A 293 8.26 -36.23 13.56
CA GLU A 293 7.22 -35.92 12.57
C GLU A 293 7.66 -34.68 11.74
N SER A 294 7.55 -34.82 10.42
CA SER A 294 7.57 -33.66 9.54
C SER A 294 6.17 -33.01 9.54
N GLU A 295 6.10 -31.72 9.79
CA GLU A 295 4.86 -30.95 9.68
C GLU A 295 4.76 -30.41 8.26
N GLU A 296 3.64 -30.67 7.58
CA GLU A 296 3.40 -30.11 6.25
C GLU A 296 3.10 -28.61 6.33
N ALA A 297 3.57 -27.85 5.34
CA ALA A 297 3.23 -26.45 5.20
C ALA A 297 1.75 -26.26 4.86
N VAL A 298 1.09 -25.32 5.50
CA VAL A 298 -0.31 -24.98 5.23
C VAL A 298 -0.39 -23.59 4.60
N ALA A 299 -0.91 -23.53 3.39
CA ALA A 299 -1.07 -22.25 2.67
C ALA A 299 -1.98 -21.28 3.40
N GLY A 300 -1.73 -19.98 3.22
CA GLY A 300 -2.59 -18.91 3.74
C GLY A 300 -3.95 -18.87 3.06
N ASN A 301 -4.90 -18.20 3.69
CA ASN A 301 -6.23 -17.96 3.14
C ASN A 301 -6.16 -16.96 1.99
N TYR A 302 -7.04 -17.10 0.99
CA TYR A 302 -7.12 -16.09 -0.05
C TYR A 302 -8.14 -14.99 0.29
N VAL A 303 -7.83 -13.77 -0.17
CA VAL A 303 -8.63 -12.58 0.05
C VAL A 303 -9.30 -12.17 -1.26
N VAL A 304 -10.61 -11.94 -1.21
CA VAL A 304 -11.38 -11.37 -2.32
C VAL A 304 -11.67 -9.91 -2.00
N LEU A 305 -11.28 -9.02 -2.91
CA LEU A 305 -11.48 -7.59 -2.79
C LEU A 305 -12.84 -7.14 -3.37
N THR A 306 -13.22 -5.91 -3.06
CA THR A 306 -14.32 -5.21 -3.73
C THR A 306 -13.89 -4.58 -5.05
N ILE A 307 -12.57 -4.43 -5.26
CA ILE A 307 -11.99 -3.89 -6.50
C ILE A 307 -12.41 -4.74 -7.70
N ASP A 308 -12.85 -4.07 -8.74
CA ASP A 308 -13.00 -4.62 -10.08
C ASP A 308 -11.74 -4.30 -10.88
N SER A 309 -11.01 -5.34 -11.28
CA SER A 309 -9.68 -5.17 -11.89
C SER A 309 -9.74 -4.49 -13.25
N GLU A 310 -10.81 -4.69 -14.02
CA GLU A 310 -10.98 -4.06 -15.33
C GLU A 310 -11.30 -2.58 -15.17
N LEU A 311 -12.22 -2.25 -14.27
CA LEU A 311 -12.52 -0.87 -13.92
C LEU A 311 -11.30 -0.13 -13.33
N GLN A 312 -10.53 -0.79 -12.47
CA GLN A 312 -9.29 -0.24 -11.93
C GLN A 312 -8.26 0.09 -13.03
N MET A 313 -8.10 -0.83 -13.98
CA MET A 313 -7.19 -0.63 -15.12
C MET A 313 -7.62 0.56 -15.96
N VAL A 314 -8.91 0.68 -16.25
CA VAL A 314 -9.46 1.85 -16.97
C VAL A 314 -9.27 3.14 -16.19
N CYS A 315 -9.46 3.12 -14.86
CA CYS A 315 -9.20 4.30 -14.01
C CYS A 315 -7.74 4.77 -14.12
N GLU A 316 -6.78 3.85 -14.01
CA GLU A 316 -5.35 4.18 -14.07
C GLU A 316 -4.94 4.68 -15.47
N GLU A 317 -5.36 4.00 -16.53
CA GLU A 317 -5.04 4.39 -17.91
C GLU A 317 -5.73 5.70 -18.30
N ALA A 318 -6.98 5.91 -17.86
CA ALA A 318 -7.70 7.15 -18.10
C ALA A 318 -7.05 8.34 -17.42
N LEU A 319 -6.59 8.18 -16.18
CA LEU A 319 -5.81 9.19 -15.47
C LEU A 319 -4.52 9.51 -16.21
N LYS A 320 -3.70 8.49 -16.47
CA LYS A 320 -2.43 8.62 -17.17
C LYS A 320 -2.57 9.33 -18.50
N SER A 321 -3.40 8.76 -19.39
CA SER A 321 -3.57 9.31 -20.75
C SER A 321 -4.12 10.74 -20.75
N THR A 322 -5.02 11.06 -19.82
CA THR A 322 -5.59 12.42 -19.72
C THR A 322 -4.57 13.42 -19.17
N ILE A 323 -3.79 13.05 -18.14
CA ILE A 323 -2.73 13.89 -17.58
C ILE A 323 -1.65 14.18 -18.63
N GLU A 324 -1.17 13.14 -19.31
CA GLU A 324 -0.18 13.27 -20.39
C GLU A 324 -0.71 14.13 -21.55
N GLU A 325 -1.99 14.01 -21.90
CA GLU A 325 -2.62 14.86 -22.93
C GLU A 325 -2.70 16.32 -22.50
N ILE A 326 -3.05 16.62 -21.22
CA ILE A 326 -3.08 17.97 -20.69
C ILE A 326 -1.67 18.58 -20.73
N ALA A 327 -0.67 17.86 -20.21
CA ALA A 327 0.72 18.29 -20.19
C ALA A 327 1.23 18.61 -21.62
N ARG A 328 0.99 17.70 -22.55
CA ARG A 328 1.38 17.89 -23.95
C ARG A 328 0.70 19.08 -24.65
N LYS A 329 -0.59 19.33 -24.38
CA LYS A 329 -1.32 20.48 -24.93
C LYS A 329 -0.91 21.81 -24.30
N GLY A 330 -0.49 21.77 -23.04
CA GLY A 330 0.02 22.92 -22.30
C GLY A 330 1.44 23.31 -22.66
N GLU A 331 2.19 22.44 -23.32
CA GLU A 331 3.58 22.66 -23.68
C GLU A 331 3.73 23.89 -24.60
N GLY A 332 4.57 24.86 -24.19
CA GLY A 332 4.75 26.11 -24.89
C GLY A 332 3.69 27.21 -24.60
N ALA A 333 2.66 26.91 -23.82
CA ALA A 333 1.57 27.87 -23.50
C ALA A 333 1.71 28.54 -22.12
N GLY A 334 2.73 28.18 -21.35
CA GLY A 334 2.99 28.67 -19.99
C GLY A 334 2.35 27.77 -18.90
N ILE A 335 2.89 27.87 -17.68
CA ILE A 335 2.56 27.02 -16.52
C ILE A 335 1.05 26.94 -16.25
N GLN A 336 0.34 28.07 -16.32
CA GLN A 336 -1.11 28.12 -16.03
C GLN A 336 -2.01 27.43 -17.06
N LYS A 337 -1.44 26.64 -17.96
CA LYS A 337 -2.19 25.92 -19.00
C LYS A 337 -1.98 24.42 -19.00
N GLY A 338 -1.44 23.85 -17.92
CA GLY A 338 -1.36 22.42 -17.68
C GLY A 338 -0.08 21.74 -18.15
N ALA A 339 0.94 22.50 -18.59
CA ALA A 339 2.25 21.90 -18.89
C ALA A 339 2.89 21.22 -17.67
N ASP A 340 2.46 21.58 -16.49
CA ASP A 340 2.82 21.06 -15.17
C ASP A 340 1.87 19.96 -14.66
N ALA A 341 0.91 19.49 -15.46
CA ALA A 341 0.03 18.39 -15.09
C ALA A 341 0.82 17.06 -15.06
N ASP A 342 0.90 16.42 -13.91
CA ASP A 342 1.81 15.30 -13.69
C ASP A 342 1.26 14.17 -12.80
N ALA A 343 0.16 14.42 -12.07
CA ALA A 343 -0.37 13.49 -11.09
C ALA A 343 -1.89 13.60 -10.90
N GLY A 344 -2.50 12.55 -10.30
CA GLY A 344 -3.93 12.56 -10.03
C GLY A 344 -4.43 11.31 -9.32
N ALA A 345 -5.72 11.29 -9.02
CA ALA A 345 -6.41 10.16 -8.41
C ALA A 345 -7.83 10.01 -8.96
N ALA A 346 -8.33 8.76 -8.98
CA ALA A 346 -9.71 8.45 -9.27
C ALA A 346 -10.23 7.40 -8.27
N VAL A 347 -11.43 7.61 -7.76
CA VAL A 347 -12.10 6.71 -6.81
C VAL A 347 -13.50 6.40 -7.31
N VAL A 348 -13.88 5.12 -7.27
CA VAL A 348 -15.22 4.64 -7.62
C VAL A 348 -15.78 3.84 -6.47
N ILE A 349 -16.98 4.22 -5.99
CA ILE A 349 -17.68 3.58 -4.86
C ILE A 349 -19.06 3.14 -5.31
N ASP A 350 -19.47 1.91 -4.97
CA ASP A 350 -20.86 1.45 -5.08
C ASP A 350 -21.69 2.16 -4.00
N VAL A 351 -22.65 2.96 -4.43
CA VAL A 351 -23.46 3.79 -3.53
C VAL A 351 -24.42 3.00 -2.64
N ARG A 352 -24.66 1.71 -2.96
CA ARG A 352 -25.63 0.84 -2.30
C ARG A 352 -25.08 0.16 -1.05
N ASN A 353 -23.74 0.04 -0.95
CA ASN A 353 -23.12 -0.77 0.10
C ASN A 353 -21.73 -0.24 0.57
N GLY A 354 -21.12 0.70 -0.17
CA GLY A 354 -19.78 1.24 0.14
C GLY A 354 -18.62 0.41 -0.38
N ASP A 355 -18.84 -0.59 -1.27
CA ASP A 355 -17.77 -1.29 -1.96
C ASP A 355 -16.90 -0.28 -2.73
N VAL A 356 -15.59 -0.27 -2.50
CA VAL A 356 -14.66 0.48 -3.33
C VAL A 356 -14.33 -0.36 -4.56
N LEU A 357 -14.84 0.07 -5.72
CA LEU A 357 -14.69 -0.66 -6.98
C LEU A 357 -13.38 -0.35 -7.69
N ALA A 358 -12.88 0.87 -7.53
CA ALA A 358 -11.57 1.28 -8.00
C ALA A 358 -10.98 2.36 -7.08
N LEU A 359 -9.66 2.30 -6.88
CA LEU A 359 -8.88 3.24 -6.07
C LEU A 359 -7.54 3.49 -6.76
N ALA A 360 -7.53 4.46 -7.68
CA ALA A 360 -6.39 4.72 -8.55
C ALA A 360 -5.61 5.97 -8.13
N SER A 361 -4.29 5.87 -8.17
CA SER A 361 -3.35 6.99 -7.99
C SER A 361 -2.33 6.98 -9.13
N TYR A 362 -2.03 8.13 -9.71
CA TYR A 362 -1.03 8.30 -10.77
C TYR A 362 -0.04 9.41 -10.36
N PRO A 363 1.29 9.22 -10.58
CA PRO A 363 1.91 7.98 -11.02
C PRO A 363 1.84 6.87 -9.98
N SER A 364 2.06 5.63 -10.43
CA SER A 364 2.11 4.42 -9.60
C SER A 364 3.49 3.75 -9.70
N TYR A 365 3.67 2.63 -9.01
CA TYR A 365 4.91 1.86 -8.99
C TYR A 365 4.63 0.38 -9.21
N ASN A 366 5.66 -0.40 -9.58
CA ASN A 366 5.55 -1.86 -9.68
C ASN A 366 6.08 -2.52 -8.39
N PRO A 367 5.23 -3.22 -7.60
CA PRO A 367 5.63 -3.88 -6.36
C PRO A 367 6.72 -4.96 -6.53
N GLU A 368 6.80 -5.64 -7.68
CA GLU A 368 7.78 -6.71 -7.93
C GLU A 368 9.23 -6.21 -7.95
N VAL A 369 9.43 -5.04 -8.56
CA VAL A 369 10.77 -4.42 -8.69
C VAL A 369 10.97 -3.26 -7.70
N PHE A 370 10.18 -3.21 -6.64
CA PHE A 370 10.19 -2.12 -5.68
C PHE A 370 11.58 -1.82 -5.13
N ASN A 371 12.30 -2.85 -4.68
CA ASN A 371 13.62 -2.66 -4.07
C ASN A 371 14.65 -2.14 -5.07
N GLU A 372 14.53 -2.49 -6.34
CA GLU A 372 15.45 -2.08 -7.41
C GLU A 372 15.21 -0.63 -7.84
N THR A 373 13.98 -0.17 -7.75
CA THR A 373 13.56 1.15 -8.22
C THR A 373 13.34 2.16 -7.09
N TYR A 374 13.52 1.75 -5.83
CA TYR A 374 13.16 2.55 -4.65
C TYR A 374 13.86 3.92 -4.63
N SER A 375 15.18 3.96 -4.83
CA SER A 375 15.94 5.21 -4.85
C SER A 375 15.45 6.16 -5.96
N GLN A 376 15.16 5.63 -7.16
CA GLN A 376 14.63 6.41 -8.27
C GLN A 376 13.23 6.98 -7.93
N MET A 377 12.39 6.17 -7.26
CA MET A 377 11.05 6.61 -6.86
C MET A 377 11.07 7.69 -5.76
N LEU A 378 12.09 7.68 -4.90
CA LEU A 378 12.28 8.75 -3.88
C LEU A 378 12.71 10.08 -4.51
N GLU A 379 13.48 10.04 -5.59
CA GLU A 379 13.96 11.22 -6.32
C GLU A 379 12.92 11.77 -7.31
N ASP A 380 11.89 10.98 -7.66
CA ASP A 380 10.83 11.41 -8.57
C ASP A 380 9.93 12.46 -7.90
N GLU A 381 9.99 13.71 -8.40
CA GLU A 381 9.20 14.85 -7.90
C GLU A 381 7.69 14.58 -7.94
N ARG A 382 7.22 13.69 -8.81
CA ARG A 382 5.81 13.27 -8.93
C ARG A 382 5.37 12.34 -7.80
N LYS A 383 6.28 11.87 -6.94
CA LYS A 383 6.02 11.06 -5.74
C LYS A 383 5.17 9.81 -6.03
N PRO A 384 5.67 8.85 -6.81
CA PRO A 384 4.90 7.65 -7.21
C PRO A 384 4.50 6.75 -6.03
N LEU A 385 5.16 6.85 -4.88
CA LEU A 385 4.82 6.10 -3.67
C LEU A 385 3.65 6.70 -2.87
N TRP A 386 3.20 7.89 -3.23
CA TRP A 386 2.13 8.58 -2.49
C TRP A 386 0.75 8.14 -2.97
N ASN A 387 -0.02 7.52 -2.07
CA ASN A 387 -1.41 7.14 -2.34
C ASN A 387 -2.33 8.37 -2.35
N ARG A 388 -2.42 9.02 -3.51
CA ARG A 388 -3.20 10.25 -3.68
C ARG A 388 -4.69 10.07 -3.41
N ALA A 389 -5.22 8.91 -3.68
CA ALA A 389 -6.64 8.62 -3.47
C ALA A 389 -7.05 8.68 -1.99
N LEU A 390 -6.12 8.32 -1.07
CA LEU A 390 -6.35 8.28 0.38
C LEU A 390 -5.61 9.37 1.16
N SER A 391 -4.37 9.67 0.75
CA SER A 391 -3.50 10.58 1.51
C SER A 391 -3.43 11.98 0.90
N GLY A 392 -3.74 12.13 -0.39
CA GLY A 392 -3.80 13.43 -1.06
C GLY A 392 -4.99 14.25 -0.55
N THR A 393 -4.74 15.48 -0.09
CA THR A 393 -5.80 16.39 0.35
C THR A 393 -5.86 17.59 -0.57
N TYR A 394 -7.02 17.84 -1.14
CA TYR A 394 -7.23 18.86 -2.17
C TYR A 394 -8.36 19.79 -1.78
N SER A 395 -8.19 21.07 -2.08
CA SER A 395 -9.29 22.02 -2.00
C SER A 395 -10.39 21.60 -2.98
N PRO A 396 -11.64 21.36 -2.51
CA PRO A 396 -12.68 20.80 -3.37
C PRO A 396 -13.18 21.77 -4.44
N GLY A 397 -12.96 23.06 -4.27
CA GLY A 397 -13.53 24.07 -5.15
C GLY A 397 -15.03 23.87 -5.33
N SER A 398 -15.54 24.11 -6.53
CA SER A 398 -16.98 24.04 -6.81
C SER A 398 -17.61 22.64 -6.62
N THR A 399 -16.84 21.57 -6.39
CA THR A 399 -17.42 20.27 -6.02
C THR A 399 -18.02 20.27 -4.61
N PHE A 400 -17.74 21.29 -3.81
CA PHE A 400 -18.35 21.49 -2.49
C PHE A 400 -19.72 22.16 -2.54
N LYS A 401 -20.08 22.84 -3.65
CA LYS A 401 -21.34 23.58 -3.77
C LYS A 401 -22.62 22.73 -3.56
N PRO A 402 -22.70 21.46 -3.98
CA PRO A 402 -23.84 20.61 -3.63
C PRO A 402 -24.04 20.51 -2.12
N LEU A 403 -22.97 20.41 -1.32
CA LEU A 403 -23.08 20.40 0.13
C LEU A 403 -23.57 21.73 0.68
N THR A 404 -23.04 22.84 0.20
CA THR A 404 -23.50 24.18 0.57
C THR A 404 -25.00 24.38 0.23
N ALA A 405 -25.44 23.82 -0.89
CA ALA A 405 -26.86 23.80 -1.26
C ALA A 405 -27.72 23.00 -0.27
N VAL A 406 -27.28 21.78 0.09
CA VAL A 406 -27.95 20.97 1.10
C VAL A 406 -28.03 21.75 2.42
N THR A 407 -26.92 22.30 2.89
CA THR A 407 -26.86 23.06 4.15
C THR A 407 -27.82 24.25 4.13
N ALA A 408 -27.84 25.02 3.04
CA ALA A 408 -28.67 26.22 2.93
C ALA A 408 -30.17 25.91 2.88
N LEU A 409 -30.53 24.80 2.20
CA LEU A 409 -31.93 24.31 2.15
C LEU A 409 -32.40 23.74 3.49
N GLU A 410 -31.57 22.92 4.13
CA GLU A 410 -31.91 22.30 5.43
C GLU A 410 -31.99 23.29 6.57
N THR A 411 -31.12 24.30 6.58
CA THR A 411 -31.20 25.41 7.56
C THR A 411 -32.32 26.41 7.24
N GLY A 412 -32.98 26.27 6.09
CA GLY A 412 -34.08 27.15 5.67
C GLY A 412 -33.65 28.58 5.32
N VAL A 413 -32.35 28.84 5.18
CA VAL A 413 -31.84 30.18 4.82
C VAL A 413 -32.05 30.52 3.34
N VAL A 414 -32.32 29.50 2.52
CA VAL A 414 -32.86 29.63 1.15
C VAL A 414 -33.94 28.58 0.93
N THR A 415 -34.87 28.84 0.01
CA THR A 415 -35.84 27.85 -0.48
C THR A 415 -35.48 27.41 -1.89
N ALA A 416 -36.03 26.27 -2.36
CA ALA A 416 -35.75 25.74 -3.69
C ALA A 416 -36.08 26.73 -4.82
N ASP A 417 -37.10 27.57 -4.63
CA ASP A 417 -37.60 28.52 -5.62
C ASP A 417 -37.08 29.94 -5.44
N GLU A 418 -36.40 30.23 -4.30
CA GLU A 418 -35.82 31.53 -4.05
C GLU A 418 -34.75 31.85 -5.09
N ARG A 419 -34.87 33.01 -5.69
CA ARG A 419 -33.92 33.51 -6.69
C ARG A 419 -33.02 34.61 -6.13
N LEU A 420 -31.71 34.43 -6.31
CA LEU A 420 -30.69 35.43 -6.00
C LEU A 420 -30.10 35.96 -7.30
N TYR A 421 -29.77 37.26 -7.34
CA TYR A 421 -29.27 37.92 -8.55
C TYR A 421 -27.75 37.92 -8.58
N CYS A 422 -27.15 37.36 -9.64
CA CYS A 422 -25.73 37.42 -9.92
C CYS A 422 -25.41 38.55 -10.88
N ASP A 423 -24.87 39.68 -10.38
CA ASP A 423 -24.38 40.79 -11.18
C ASP A 423 -22.87 40.72 -11.51
N GLY A 424 -22.24 39.60 -11.17
CA GLY A 424 -20.83 39.33 -11.43
C GLY A 424 -19.87 39.70 -10.29
N VAL A 425 -20.26 40.57 -9.34
CA VAL A 425 -19.39 41.01 -8.22
C VAL A 425 -20.16 40.99 -6.92
N TYR A 426 -19.67 40.25 -5.93
CA TYR A 426 -20.29 40.18 -4.61
C TYR A 426 -19.88 41.38 -3.75
N LYS A 427 -20.85 42.28 -3.45
CA LYS A 427 -20.59 43.63 -2.88
C LYS A 427 -21.01 43.76 -1.40
N VAL A 428 -21.32 42.64 -0.72
CA VAL A 428 -21.80 42.70 0.68
C VAL A 428 -20.70 43.20 1.62
N PHE A 429 -19.46 42.90 1.35
CA PHE A 429 -18.32 43.41 2.14
C PHE A 429 -17.65 44.56 1.43
N LYS A 430 -17.28 45.62 2.19
CA LYS A 430 -16.61 46.80 1.63
C LYS A 430 -15.22 46.52 1.09
N ASP A 431 -14.45 45.77 1.88
CA ASP A 431 -13.02 45.55 1.68
C ASP A 431 -12.70 44.28 0.90
N TYR A 432 -13.72 43.41 0.67
CA TYR A 432 -13.56 42.18 -0.03
C TYR A 432 -14.75 41.88 -0.96
N GLN A 433 -14.55 42.08 -2.27
CA GLN A 433 -15.57 41.93 -3.29
C GLN A 433 -15.19 40.88 -4.35
N PRO A 434 -15.32 39.59 -4.02
CA PRO A 434 -14.97 38.53 -4.94
C PRO A 434 -15.93 38.48 -6.14
N LYS A 435 -15.40 37.98 -7.28
CA LYS A 435 -16.11 37.95 -8.55
C LYS A 435 -16.56 36.54 -8.90
N CYS A 436 -17.70 36.46 -9.59
CA CYS A 436 -18.12 35.21 -10.18
C CYS A 436 -17.19 34.80 -11.32
N TRP A 437 -16.97 33.48 -11.48
CA TRP A 437 -16.09 32.97 -12.53
C TRP A 437 -16.49 33.44 -13.94
N ILE A 438 -17.80 33.47 -14.27
CA ILE A 438 -18.27 33.87 -15.57
C ILE A 438 -17.96 35.36 -15.86
N TYR A 439 -17.95 36.20 -14.80
CA TYR A 439 -17.55 37.59 -14.92
C TYR A 439 -16.04 37.77 -15.09
N LEU A 440 -15.24 36.90 -14.42
CA LEU A 440 -13.79 36.90 -14.59
C LEU A 440 -13.40 36.54 -16.03
N ASP A 441 -13.94 35.42 -16.53
CA ASP A 441 -13.54 34.82 -17.80
C ASP A 441 -14.19 35.53 -19.02
N TYR A 442 -15.47 35.84 -18.92
CA TYR A 442 -16.28 36.29 -20.09
C TYR A 442 -16.91 37.65 -19.94
N LYS A 443 -16.77 38.35 -18.80
CA LYS A 443 -17.44 39.64 -18.50
C LYS A 443 -18.98 39.54 -18.62
N ARG A 444 -19.55 38.37 -18.36
CA ARG A 444 -20.99 38.07 -18.33
C ARG A 444 -21.46 37.88 -16.90
N THR A 445 -22.76 37.75 -16.70
CA THR A 445 -23.43 37.48 -15.42
C THR A 445 -24.43 36.37 -15.60
N HIS A 446 -24.75 35.62 -14.52
CA HIS A 446 -25.77 34.60 -14.58
C HIS A 446 -27.21 35.18 -14.47
N GLY A 447 -27.36 36.39 -13.88
CA GLY A 447 -28.68 36.96 -13.65
C GLY A 447 -29.42 36.34 -12.46
N TRP A 448 -30.70 36.00 -12.63
CA TRP A 448 -31.51 35.41 -11.59
C TRP A 448 -31.33 33.89 -11.51
N GLU A 449 -30.77 33.41 -10.41
CA GLU A 449 -30.47 32.01 -10.11
C GLU A 449 -31.29 31.49 -8.95
N ASN A 450 -31.92 30.32 -9.06
CA ASN A 450 -32.34 29.52 -7.93
C ASN A 450 -31.25 28.45 -7.62
N VAL A 451 -31.45 27.64 -6.57
CA VAL A 451 -30.43 26.68 -6.13
C VAL A 451 -30.08 25.65 -7.23
N VAL A 452 -31.06 25.17 -7.99
CA VAL A 452 -30.85 24.20 -9.08
C VAL A 452 -29.98 24.81 -10.17
N LYS A 453 -30.36 25.98 -10.67
CA LYS A 453 -29.62 26.69 -11.75
C LYS A 453 -28.25 27.15 -11.26
N ALA A 454 -28.12 27.55 -10.01
CA ALA A 454 -26.84 27.93 -9.42
C ALA A 454 -25.84 26.78 -9.30
N ILE A 455 -26.31 25.53 -9.06
CA ILE A 455 -25.45 24.32 -9.12
C ILE A 455 -25.05 24.07 -10.56
N GLU A 456 -25.99 24.08 -11.50
CA GLU A 456 -25.79 23.86 -12.94
C GLU A 456 -24.76 24.83 -13.51
N ASP A 457 -24.96 26.13 -13.34
CA ASP A 457 -24.08 27.21 -13.82
C ASP A 457 -22.85 27.43 -12.95
N SER A 458 -22.78 26.71 -11.83
CA SER A 458 -21.69 26.88 -10.84
C SER A 458 -21.54 28.33 -10.36
N CYS A 459 -22.65 29.03 -10.10
CA CYS A 459 -22.66 30.46 -9.76
C CYS A 459 -22.02 30.73 -8.40
N ASN A 460 -20.86 31.41 -8.37
CA ASN A 460 -20.19 31.73 -7.10
C ASN A 460 -21.03 32.69 -6.25
N LEU A 461 -21.66 33.73 -6.84
CA LEU A 461 -22.40 34.73 -6.09
C LEU A 461 -23.59 34.11 -5.32
N TYR A 462 -24.28 33.20 -5.96
CA TYR A 462 -25.34 32.45 -5.27
C TYR A 462 -24.82 31.75 -4.02
N PHE A 463 -23.74 31.01 -4.16
CA PHE A 463 -23.17 30.24 -3.05
C PHE A 463 -22.45 31.10 -2.02
N TYR A 464 -21.91 32.26 -2.37
CA TYR A 464 -21.42 33.24 -1.40
C TYR A 464 -22.57 33.70 -0.48
N GLU A 465 -23.70 34.04 -1.04
CA GLU A 465 -24.86 34.52 -0.27
C GLU A 465 -25.49 33.38 0.54
N ALA A 466 -25.69 32.20 -0.06
CA ALA A 466 -26.22 31.02 0.63
C ALA A 466 -25.33 30.62 1.82
N GLY A 467 -24.02 30.53 1.62
CA GLY A 467 -23.07 30.20 2.67
C GLY A 467 -22.93 31.26 3.76
N ARG A 468 -22.99 32.56 3.37
CA ARG A 468 -23.01 33.67 4.33
C ARG A 468 -24.25 33.61 5.24
N ARG A 469 -25.40 33.26 4.70
CA ARG A 469 -26.66 33.11 5.47
C ARG A 469 -26.63 31.88 6.36
N ALA A 470 -26.08 30.76 5.87
CA ALA A 470 -25.96 29.51 6.65
C ALA A 470 -24.93 29.64 7.78
N GLY A 471 -23.82 30.34 7.53
CA GLY A 471 -22.72 30.46 8.45
C GLY A 471 -21.74 29.26 8.40
N ILE A 472 -20.54 29.49 8.96
CA ILE A 472 -19.48 28.47 8.89
C ILE A 472 -19.78 27.25 9.77
N ASP A 473 -20.44 27.44 10.92
CA ASP A 473 -20.76 26.36 11.84
C ASP A 473 -21.72 25.34 11.21
N ALA A 474 -22.76 25.81 10.50
CA ALA A 474 -23.66 24.92 9.76
C ALA A 474 -22.94 24.21 8.61
N LEU A 475 -22.09 24.92 7.86
CA LEU A 475 -21.28 24.30 6.80
C LEU A 475 -20.37 23.21 7.34
N ASP A 476 -19.74 23.40 8.49
CA ASP A 476 -18.87 22.40 9.15
C ASP A 476 -19.68 21.20 9.68
N GLU A 477 -20.84 21.44 10.28
CA GLU A 477 -21.76 20.40 10.77
C GLU A 477 -22.19 19.47 9.62
N TYR A 478 -22.68 20.06 8.53
CA TYR A 478 -23.12 19.26 7.37
C TYR A 478 -21.92 18.62 6.63
N ALA A 479 -20.75 19.26 6.57
CA ALA A 479 -19.55 18.65 6.01
C ALA A 479 -19.19 17.35 6.76
N LYS A 480 -19.15 17.38 8.08
CA LYS A 480 -18.92 16.20 8.94
C LYS A 480 -20.04 15.17 8.83
N MET A 481 -21.28 15.61 8.67
CA MET A 481 -22.44 14.72 8.47
C MET A 481 -22.27 13.89 7.19
N PHE A 482 -21.74 14.49 6.12
CA PHE A 482 -21.42 13.83 4.86
C PHE A 482 -20.03 13.22 4.79
N GLY A 483 -19.24 13.25 5.86
CA GLY A 483 -17.94 12.59 6.01
C GLY A 483 -16.74 13.40 5.49
N LEU A 484 -16.93 14.68 5.18
CA LEU A 484 -15.83 15.56 4.77
C LEU A 484 -15.05 16.06 6.00
N GLY A 485 -13.72 15.94 5.96
CA GLY A 485 -12.86 16.30 7.09
C GLY A 485 -12.83 15.27 8.22
N GLU A 486 -13.31 14.04 7.97
CA GLU A 486 -13.26 12.91 8.90
C GLU A 486 -12.69 11.66 8.21
N TYR A 487 -12.11 10.74 8.99
CA TYR A 487 -11.71 9.44 8.44
C TYR A 487 -12.93 8.69 7.91
N THR A 488 -12.83 8.11 6.72
CA THR A 488 -13.92 7.30 6.16
C THR A 488 -14.02 5.94 6.83
N GLY A 489 -12.92 5.50 7.46
CA GLY A 489 -12.81 4.21 8.11
C GLY A 489 -12.55 3.04 7.15
N ILE A 490 -12.04 3.34 5.95
CA ILE A 490 -11.50 2.32 5.06
C ILE A 490 -10.35 1.56 5.75
N GLU A 491 -10.11 0.32 5.38
CA GLU A 491 -9.16 -0.55 6.09
C GLU A 491 -7.69 -0.10 5.95
N LEU A 492 -7.34 0.71 4.94
CA LEU A 492 -5.98 1.17 4.71
C LEU A 492 -5.58 2.28 5.69
N ASN A 493 -4.40 2.14 6.29
CA ASN A 493 -3.93 3.04 7.35
C ASN A 493 -3.37 4.39 6.86
N GLU A 494 -3.21 4.55 5.54
CA GLU A 494 -2.61 5.76 4.96
C GLU A 494 -3.63 6.88 4.73
N GLU A 495 -4.86 6.73 5.18
CA GLU A 495 -5.92 7.71 4.98
C GLU A 495 -5.60 9.03 5.71
N ALA A 496 -5.61 10.15 4.98
CA ALA A 496 -5.55 11.47 5.57
C ALA A 496 -6.95 11.94 6.02
N LYS A 497 -7.00 12.58 7.18
CA LYS A 497 -8.27 13.05 7.73
C LYS A 497 -8.91 14.17 6.91
N GLY A 498 -8.11 14.95 6.16
CA GLY A 498 -8.59 16.19 5.55
C GLY A 498 -8.97 17.24 6.60
N ALA A 499 -9.55 18.34 6.16
CA ALA A 499 -9.99 19.40 7.05
C ALA A 499 -11.13 20.21 6.42
N MET A 500 -12.15 20.55 7.21
CA MET A 500 -13.11 21.60 6.88
C MET A 500 -12.59 22.95 7.37
N ALA A 501 -12.73 23.98 6.58
CA ALA A 501 -12.44 25.35 6.98
C ALA A 501 -13.27 25.75 8.19
N SER A 502 -12.61 26.20 9.24
CA SER A 502 -13.25 26.69 10.46
C SER A 502 -12.35 27.72 11.18
N PRO A 503 -12.90 28.53 12.10
CA PRO A 503 -12.10 29.43 12.91
C PRO A 503 -10.95 28.73 13.64
N GLU A 504 -11.20 27.54 14.19
CA GLU A 504 -10.21 26.74 14.92
C GLU A 504 -9.12 26.24 13.99
N TYR A 505 -9.51 25.76 12.78
CA TYR A 505 -8.54 25.26 11.83
C TYR A 505 -7.66 26.39 11.25
N LYS A 506 -8.23 27.59 11.03
CA LYS A 506 -7.48 28.79 10.63
C LYS A 506 -6.43 29.14 11.69
N LYS A 507 -6.81 29.19 12.98
CA LYS A 507 -5.87 29.41 14.07
C LYS A 507 -4.75 28.39 14.14
N LYS A 508 -5.06 27.13 13.88
CA LYS A 508 -4.05 26.05 13.85
C LYS A 508 -3.00 26.29 12.75
N ILE A 509 -3.38 26.88 11.62
CA ILE A 509 -2.47 27.08 10.46
C ILE A 509 -1.75 28.42 10.56
N GLU A 510 -2.46 29.50 10.90
CA GLU A 510 -1.93 30.86 10.84
C GLU A 510 -1.48 31.39 12.23
N GLY A 511 -1.82 30.71 13.32
CA GLY A 511 -1.52 31.09 14.69
C GLY A 511 -2.76 31.54 15.49
N GLU A 512 -2.63 31.54 16.80
CA GLU A 512 -3.75 31.81 17.73
C GLU A 512 -4.41 33.19 17.55
N ASP A 513 -3.68 34.15 17.01
CA ASP A 513 -4.17 35.52 16.76
C ASP A 513 -4.96 35.63 15.44
N ALA A 514 -5.09 34.55 14.67
CA ALA A 514 -5.82 34.58 13.42
C ALA A 514 -7.33 34.77 13.64
N GLU A 515 -7.89 35.81 13.05
CA GLU A 515 -9.31 36.13 13.13
C GLU A 515 -10.08 35.57 11.94
N TRP A 516 -11.29 35.04 12.18
CA TRP A 516 -12.20 34.58 11.13
C TRP A 516 -13.07 35.72 10.64
N PHE A 517 -13.04 35.97 9.35
CA PHE A 517 -13.82 37.03 8.71
C PHE A 517 -14.97 36.46 7.87
N GLY A 518 -15.97 37.30 7.58
CA GLY A 518 -17.06 36.90 6.69
C GLY A 518 -16.58 36.50 5.28
N GLY A 519 -15.43 37.05 4.85
CA GLY A 519 -14.76 36.64 3.63
C GLY A 519 -14.31 35.16 3.64
N ASP A 520 -13.84 34.64 4.77
CA ASP A 520 -13.44 33.25 4.92
C ASP A 520 -14.65 32.32 4.76
N THR A 521 -15.79 32.67 5.36
CA THR A 521 -17.04 31.90 5.26
C THR A 521 -17.53 31.80 3.81
N ILE A 522 -17.54 32.90 3.06
CA ILE A 522 -18.01 32.85 1.66
C ILE A 522 -17.04 32.09 0.75
N GLN A 523 -15.73 32.12 1.02
CA GLN A 523 -14.76 31.31 0.30
C GLN A 523 -14.92 29.83 0.65
N ALA A 524 -15.11 29.48 1.93
CA ALA A 524 -15.38 28.12 2.36
C ALA A 524 -16.65 27.55 1.70
N SER A 525 -17.69 28.37 1.50
CA SER A 525 -18.96 27.93 0.88
C SER A 525 -18.85 27.52 -0.59
N ILE A 526 -17.78 27.89 -1.27
CA ILE A 526 -17.47 27.44 -2.63
C ILE A 526 -16.31 26.44 -2.68
N GLY A 527 -15.92 25.88 -1.51
CA GLY A 527 -14.87 24.89 -1.40
C GLY A 527 -13.46 25.44 -1.59
N GLN A 528 -13.25 26.71 -1.29
CA GLN A 528 -11.95 27.37 -1.24
C GLN A 528 -11.55 27.63 0.22
N SER A 529 -10.59 28.49 0.47
CA SER A 529 -10.05 28.78 1.79
C SER A 529 -9.25 27.59 2.33
N TYR A 530 -9.50 27.15 3.57
CA TYR A 530 -8.72 26.12 4.28
C TYR A 530 -9.30 24.72 4.13
N SER A 531 -10.39 24.53 3.38
CA SER A 531 -10.99 23.21 3.18
C SER A 531 -10.15 22.34 2.25
N ASN A 532 -9.78 21.13 2.73
CA ASN A 532 -9.01 20.16 1.96
C ASN A 532 -9.52 18.75 2.26
N PHE A 533 -9.90 18.01 1.24
CA PHE A 533 -10.47 16.67 1.36
C PHE A 533 -9.77 15.66 0.45
N THR A 534 -9.81 14.38 0.86
CA THR A 534 -9.26 13.31 0.04
C THR A 534 -10.23 12.91 -1.08
N PRO A 535 -9.73 12.36 -2.20
CA PRO A 535 -10.59 11.86 -3.27
C PRO A 535 -11.61 10.81 -2.81
N ILE A 536 -11.25 9.95 -1.83
CA ILE A 536 -12.22 8.99 -1.27
C ILE A 536 -13.31 9.67 -0.47
N GLN A 537 -13.00 10.73 0.29
CA GLN A 537 -14.01 11.52 0.98
C GLN A 537 -14.97 12.17 0.00
N LEU A 538 -14.43 12.73 -1.11
CA LEU A 538 -15.26 13.33 -2.17
C LEU A 538 -16.16 12.31 -2.85
N ALA A 539 -15.67 11.09 -3.12
CA ALA A 539 -16.47 10.00 -3.67
C ALA A 539 -17.58 9.58 -2.70
N ASN A 540 -17.25 9.41 -1.41
CA ASN A 540 -18.18 8.93 -0.39
C ASN A 540 -19.29 9.95 -0.07
N TYR A 541 -18.95 11.25 -0.05
CA TYR A 541 -19.97 12.28 0.15
C TYR A 541 -20.95 12.35 -1.04
N ILE A 542 -20.46 12.18 -2.28
CA ILE A 542 -21.33 12.12 -3.47
C ILE A 542 -22.18 10.85 -3.46
N ALA A 543 -21.62 9.70 -3.05
CA ALA A 543 -22.39 8.48 -2.84
C ALA A 543 -23.54 8.69 -1.85
N THR A 544 -23.28 9.45 -0.77
CA THR A 544 -24.27 9.79 0.25
C THR A 544 -25.39 10.70 -0.30
N ILE A 545 -25.06 11.67 -1.16
CA ILE A 545 -26.07 12.47 -1.86
C ILE A 545 -26.89 11.60 -2.82
N ALA A 546 -26.21 10.75 -3.58
CA ALA A 546 -26.82 9.92 -4.63
C ALA A 546 -27.84 8.93 -4.08
N ASN A 547 -27.54 8.26 -2.96
CA ASN A 547 -28.36 7.21 -2.37
C ASN A 547 -29.42 7.70 -1.37
N GLY A 548 -29.64 9.02 -1.28
CA GLY A 548 -30.69 9.58 -0.41
C GLY A 548 -30.26 9.79 1.04
N GLY A 549 -28.97 9.93 1.33
CA GLY A 549 -28.46 10.34 2.63
C GLY A 549 -27.85 9.22 3.49
N THR A 550 -27.69 8.02 2.95
CA THR A 550 -27.05 6.91 3.67
C THR A 550 -25.55 6.93 3.43
N ARG A 551 -24.75 7.25 4.47
CA ARG A 551 -23.31 7.18 4.42
C ARG A 551 -22.85 5.77 4.80
N TYR A 552 -22.32 5.04 3.83
CA TYR A 552 -21.66 3.76 4.07
C TYR A 552 -20.17 3.98 4.38
N ARG A 553 -19.62 3.07 5.20
CA ARG A 553 -18.17 2.96 5.37
C ARG A 553 -17.59 2.34 4.10
N PRO A 554 -16.71 3.04 3.36
CA PRO A 554 -16.01 2.44 2.25
C PRO A 554 -15.15 1.26 2.71
N HIS A 555 -15.10 0.19 1.91
CA HIS A 555 -14.29 -0.98 2.24
C HIS A 555 -13.72 -1.66 0.99
N LEU A 556 -12.59 -2.34 1.17
CA LEU A 556 -11.83 -3.01 0.12
C LEU A 556 -11.92 -4.53 0.23
N ILE A 557 -12.12 -5.08 1.44
CA ILE A 557 -12.18 -6.52 1.65
C ILE A 557 -13.62 -6.99 1.53
N LYS A 558 -13.91 -7.78 0.48
CA LYS A 558 -15.21 -8.41 0.28
C LYS A 558 -15.37 -9.67 1.13
N SER A 559 -14.35 -10.54 1.10
CA SER A 559 -14.35 -11.79 1.87
C SER A 559 -12.96 -12.41 1.97
N VAL A 560 -12.79 -13.28 2.96
CA VAL A 560 -11.60 -14.12 3.15
C VAL A 560 -12.05 -15.58 3.10
N HIS A 561 -11.32 -16.42 2.41
CA HIS A 561 -11.68 -17.82 2.18
C HIS A 561 -10.52 -18.75 2.52
N ASN A 562 -10.85 -19.89 3.08
CA ASN A 562 -9.89 -20.96 3.29
C ASN A 562 -9.47 -21.57 1.94
N ILE A 563 -8.17 -21.71 1.73
CA ILE A 563 -7.65 -22.19 0.43
C ILE A 563 -7.97 -23.67 0.19
N ALA A 564 -8.07 -24.48 1.25
CA ALA A 564 -8.24 -25.92 1.12
C ALA A 564 -9.65 -26.34 0.67
N ASP A 565 -10.70 -25.64 1.16
CA ASP A 565 -12.09 -26.00 0.88
C ASP A 565 -12.92 -24.86 0.25
N GLY A 566 -12.32 -23.70 0.04
CA GLY A 566 -12.97 -22.52 -0.56
C GLY A 566 -14.04 -21.88 0.29
N LYS A 567 -14.26 -22.36 1.54
CA LYS A 567 -15.29 -21.80 2.40
C LYS A 567 -14.88 -20.42 2.92
N ALA A 568 -15.89 -19.55 3.00
CA ALA A 568 -15.69 -18.25 3.57
C ALA A 568 -15.36 -18.33 5.07
N VAL A 569 -14.20 -17.82 5.45
CA VAL A 569 -13.78 -17.61 6.83
C VAL A 569 -14.41 -16.34 7.37
N ARG A 570 -14.46 -15.31 6.53
CA ARG A 570 -15.03 -14.00 6.85
C ARG A 570 -15.67 -13.39 5.61
N VAL A 571 -16.83 -12.77 5.78
CA VAL A 571 -17.51 -11.97 4.74
C VAL A 571 -17.78 -10.60 5.33
N THR A 572 -17.33 -9.55 4.63
CA THR A 572 -17.57 -8.17 5.03
C THR A 572 -19.04 -7.81 4.70
N LYS A 573 -19.70 -7.21 5.65
CA LYS A 573 -21.05 -6.68 5.45
C LYS A 573 -20.99 -5.18 5.29
N ALA A 574 -21.84 -4.63 4.44
CA ALA A 574 -22.00 -3.18 4.34
C ALA A 574 -22.33 -2.58 5.71
N VAL A 575 -21.57 -1.56 6.10
CA VAL A 575 -21.75 -0.85 7.37
C VAL A 575 -22.26 0.55 7.10
N VAL A 576 -23.47 0.83 7.55
CA VAL A 576 -23.97 2.21 7.58
C VAL A 576 -23.24 2.96 8.70
N ASP A 577 -22.40 3.89 8.31
CA ASP A 577 -21.65 4.71 9.25
C ASP A 577 -22.53 5.82 9.84
N LYS A 578 -23.32 6.49 8.97
CA LYS A 578 -24.24 7.55 9.37
C LYS A 578 -25.42 7.69 8.41
N MET A 579 -26.58 8.02 8.94
CA MET A 579 -27.72 8.52 8.16
C MET A 579 -27.70 10.04 8.23
N ALA A 580 -27.50 10.71 7.09
CA ALA A 580 -27.60 12.16 7.02
C ALA A 580 -29.06 12.56 7.34
N GLN A 581 -29.21 13.42 8.33
CA GLN A 581 -30.52 13.95 8.72
C GLN A 581 -30.88 15.11 7.78
N VAL A 582 -31.30 14.76 6.57
CA VAL A 582 -31.61 15.69 5.48
C VAL A 582 -32.91 15.27 4.80
N SER A 583 -33.67 16.25 4.34
CA SER A 583 -34.92 16.02 3.62
C SER A 583 -34.64 15.39 2.23
N GLY A 584 -35.38 14.34 1.90
CA GLY A 584 -35.34 13.73 0.56
C GLY A 584 -35.68 14.74 -0.55
N GLU A 585 -36.55 15.71 -0.28
CA GLU A 585 -36.91 16.77 -1.22
C GLU A 585 -35.71 17.69 -1.51
N ASN A 586 -34.99 18.09 -0.46
CA ASN A 586 -33.79 18.93 -0.58
C ASN A 586 -32.66 18.21 -1.31
N LEU A 587 -32.42 16.91 -0.98
CA LEU A 587 -31.45 16.10 -1.73
C LEU A 587 -31.81 15.95 -3.21
N ASN A 588 -33.10 15.72 -3.53
CA ASN A 588 -33.57 15.64 -4.92
C ASN A 588 -33.42 16.98 -5.65
N THR A 589 -33.62 18.11 -4.95
CA THR A 589 -33.37 19.43 -5.51
C THR A 589 -31.90 19.64 -5.86
N VAL A 590 -30.96 19.22 -4.97
CA VAL A 590 -29.52 19.26 -5.24
C VAL A 590 -29.13 18.30 -6.38
N ARG A 591 -29.67 17.07 -6.39
CA ARG A 591 -29.45 16.11 -7.48
C ARG A 591 -29.87 16.65 -8.84
N ARG A 592 -31.04 17.34 -8.91
CA ARG A 592 -31.49 18.01 -10.16
C ARG A 592 -30.47 19.04 -10.64
N GLY A 593 -29.92 19.85 -9.74
CA GLY A 593 -28.87 20.79 -10.09
C GLY A 593 -27.59 20.09 -10.60
N MET A 594 -27.23 18.96 -9.98
CA MET A 594 -26.10 18.15 -10.43
C MET A 594 -26.33 17.49 -11.79
N TYR A 595 -27.57 17.07 -12.08
CA TYR A 595 -27.95 16.62 -13.43
C TYR A 595 -27.79 17.73 -14.46
N GLY A 596 -28.28 18.94 -14.16
CA GLY A 596 -28.13 20.10 -15.04
C GLY A 596 -26.66 20.42 -15.39
N VAL A 597 -25.71 20.21 -14.48
CA VAL A 597 -24.27 20.39 -14.78
C VAL A 597 -23.80 19.55 -15.97
N VAL A 598 -24.34 18.33 -16.09
CA VAL A 598 -23.95 17.36 -17.12
C VAL A 598 -24.80 17.55 -18.39
N ASP A 599 -26.04 17.89 -18.25
CA ASP A 599 -26.99 18.05 -19.36
C ASP A 599 -26.75 19.37 -20.13
N GLU A 600 -26.85 20.53 -19.48
CA GLU A 600 -26.73 21.84 -20.11
C GLU A 600 -25.55 22.69 -19.58
N GLY A 601 -25.01 22.32 -18.42
CA GLY A 601 -24.03 23.11 -17.66
C GLY A 601 -22.57 22.89 -18.06
N SER A 602 -21.69 23.02 -17.07
CA SER A 602 -20.24 23.10 -17.28
C SER A 602 -19.59 21.81 -17.79
N ALA A 603 -20.24 20.64 -17.71
CA ALA A 603 -19.75 19.36 -18.22
C ALA A 603 -20.50 18.86 -19.47
N SER A 604 -21.49 19.61 -19.99
CA SER A 604 -22.35 19.17 -21.07
C SER A 604 -21.60 18.81 -22.36
N SER A 605 -20.50 19.48 -22.67
CA SER A 605 -19.69 19.17 -23.85
C SER A 605 -19.01 17.78 -23.80
N ILE A 606 -18.77 17.23 -22.61
CA ILE A 606 -18.15 15.92 -22.43
C ILE A 606 -19.18 14.81 -22.56
N PHE A 607 -20.39 15.05 -22.09
CA PHE A 607 -21.46 14.05 -22.03
C PHE A 607 -22.58 14.27 -23.08
N ALA A 608 -22.36 15.12 -24.08
CA ALA A 608 -23.32 15.36 -25.13
C ALA A 608 -23.73 14.06 -25.83
N GLY A 609 -25.04 13.74 -25.78
CA GLY A 609 -25.59 12.50 -26.34
C GLY A 609 -25.21 11.21 -25.57
N TYR A 610 -24.75 11.34 -24.34
CA TYR A 610 -24.40 10.18 -23.49
C TYR A 610 -25.69 9.39 -23.15
N PRO A 611 -25.67 8.05 -23.29
CA PRO A 611 -26.89 7.26 -23.17
C PRO A 611 -27.43 7.06 -21.75
N ILE A 612 -26.63 7.45 -20.74
CA ILE A 612 -26.97 7.31 -19.32
C ILE A 612 -27.00 8.69 -18.68
N GLU A 613 -28.07 8.98 -17.97
CA GLU A 613 -28.20 10.23 -17.23
C GLU A 613 -27.26 10.22 -16.00
N ILE A 614 -26.52 11.31 -15.81
CA ILE A 614 -25.48 11.46 -14.79
C ILE A 614 -25.74 12.71 -13.98
N GLY A 615 -25.62 12.62 -12.66
CA GLY A 615 -25.49 13.80 -11.81
C GLY A 615 -24.04 14.08 -11.51
N GLY A 616 -23.56 15.30 -11.78
CA GLY A 616 -22.14 15.61 -11.59
C GLY A 616 -21.85 17.04 -11.13
N LYS A 617 -20.61 17.32 -10.78
CA LYS A 617 -20.14 18.68 -10.49
C LYS A 617 -18.67 18.84 -10.84
N THR A 618 -18.36 19.83 -11.68
CA THR A 618 -16.99 20.25 -11.97
C THR A 618 -16.45 21.12 -10.85
N GLY A 619 -15.17 20.93 -10.53
CA GLY A 619 -14.41 21.75 -9.61
C GLY A 619 -13.11 22.25 -10.27
N THR A 620 -12.73 23.44 -9.92
CA THR A 620 -11.41 24.00 -10.24
C THR A 620 -10.92 24.69 -8.98
N ALA A 621 -9.90 24.09 -8.37
CA ALA A 621 -9.29 24.66 -7.17
C ALA A 621 -8.07 25.50 -7.57
N GLN A 622 -8.06 26.73 -7.12
CA GLN A 622 -6.95 27.64 -7.36
C GLN A 622 -5.77 27.26 -6.47
N GLY A 623 -4.65 26.99 -7.09
CA GLY A 623 -3.38 26.78 -6.42
C GLY A 623 -2.57 28.08 -6.28
N ASN A 624 -1.29 27.90 -6.09
CA ASN A 624 -0.30 28.95 -6.08
C ASN A 624 -0.25 29.64 -7.46
N SER A 625 0.07 30.96 -7.50
CA SER A 625 0.09 31.74 -8.74
C SER A 625 1.11 31.28 -9.78
N LYS A 626 1.98 30.35 -9.44
CA LYS A 626 3.01 29.79 -10.32
C LYS A 626 2.64 28.43 -10.91
N GLU A 627 1.53 27.83 -10.47
CA GLU A 627 1.09 26.49 -10.85
C GLU A 627 -0.28 26.54 -11.52
N SER A 628 -0.58 25.55 -12.35
CA SER A 628 -1.91 25.40 -12.91
C SER A 628 -2.91 24.96 -11.84
N ASN A 629 -4.18 25.27 -12.03
CA ASN A 629 -5.23 24.89 -11.09
C ASN A 629 -5.44 23.38 -11.06
N THR A 630 -5.79 22.84 -9.88
CA THR A 630 -6.24 21.45 -9.76
C THR A 630 -7.63 21.29 -10.37
N ALA A 631 -7.79 20.29 -11.23
CA ALA A 631 -9.05 19.92 -11.83
C ALA A 631 -9.74 18.83 -11.02
N LEU A 632 -11.02 19.03 -10.68
CA LEU A 632 -11.82 18.05 -9.96
C LEU A 632 -13.13 17.78 -10.69
N PHE A 633 -13.60 16.56 -10.60
CA PHE A 633 -14.94 16.17 -11.01
C PHE A 633 -15.49 15.12 -10.07
N VAL A 634 -16.72 15.31 -9.62
CA VAL A 634 -17.45 14.34 -8.83
C VAL A 634 -18.78 14.05 -9.50
N ALA A 635 -19.18 12.80 -9.54
CA ALA A 635 -20.42 12.40 -10.22
C ALA A 635 -20.98 11.09 -9.66
N PHE A 636 -22.23 10.83 -9.98
CA PHE A 636 -22.90 9.55 -9.73
C PHE A 636 -23.75 9.16 -10.95
N ALA A 637 -23.90 7.89 -11.17
CA ALA A 637 -24.72 7.35 -12.26
C ALA A 637 -25.29 5.97 -11.89
N PRO A 638 -26.43 5.58 -12.52
CA PRO A 638 -27.41 6.41 -13.27
C PRO A 638 -28.08 7.45 -12.36
N TYR A 639 -28.66 8.50 -12.94
CA TYR A 639 -29.28 9.58 -12.16
C TYR A 639 -30.48 9.11 -11.34
N GLU A 640 -31.40 8.34 -11.94
CA GLU A 640 -32.63 7.90 -11.26
C GLU A 640 -32.34 6.82 -10.20
N ASN A 641 -31.54 5.80 -10.56
CA ASN A 641 -31.19 4.69 -9.67
C ASN A 641 -29.67 4.59 -9.55
N PRO A 642 -29.04 5.41 -8.71
CA PRO A 642 -27.58 5.45 -8.61
C PRO A 642 -26.97 4.12 -8.19
N GLU A 643 -25.95 3.71 -8.93
CA GLU A 643 -25.16 2.52 -8.66
C GLU A 643 -23.75 2.88 -8.19
N ILE A 644 -23.09 3.82 -8.87
CA ILE A 644 -21.75 4.22 -8.55
C ILE A 644 -21.60 5.74 -8.37
N ALA A 645 -20.69 6.12 -7.50
CA ALA A 645 -20.18 7.48 -7.35
C ALA A 645 -18.69 7.51 -7.70
N VAL A 646 -18.29 8.57 -8.41
CA VAL A 646 -16.93 8.76 -8.93
C VAL A 646 -16.39 10.09 -8.43
N SER A 647 -15.13 10.10 -8.00
CA SER A 647 -14.35 11.30 -7.76
C SER A 647 -13.05 11.23 -8.55
N VAL A 648 -12.74 12.29 -9.29
CA VAL A 648 -11.50 12.43 -10.05
C VAL A 648 -10.82 13.74 -9.67
N VAL A 649 -9.53 13.67 -9.38
CA VAL A 649 -8.65 14.80 -9.11
C VAL A 649 -7.44 14.73 -10.03
N ILE A 650 -7.11 15.81 -10.72
CA ILE A 650 -5.89 15.95 -11.52
C ILE A 650 -5.14 17.16 -11.01
N GLU A 651 -3.96 16.93 -10.41
CA GLU A 651 -3.04 17.97 -10.00
C GLU A 651 -2.63 18.78 -11.24
N HIS A 652 -2.69 20.10 -11.15
CA HIS A 652 -2.37 21.00 -12.25
C HIS A 652 -3.22 20.79 -13.54
N GLY A 653 -4.39 20.14 -13.39
CA GLY A 653 -5.27 19.74 -14.50
C GLY A 653 -6.06 20.87 -15.15
N VAL A 654 -5.85 22.13 -14.79
CA VAL A 654 -6.37 23.40 -15.34
C VAL A 654 -7.85 23.64 -15.04
N ARG A 655 -8.75 22.76 -15.50
CA ARG A 655 -10.23 22.92 -15.40
C ARG A 655 -10.91 21.58 -15.11
N GLY A 656 -11.98 21.61 -14.34
CA GLY A 656 -12.74 20.44 -13.95
C GLY A 656 -13.28 19.58 -15.10
N VAL A 657 -13.48 20.14 -16.30
CA VAL A 657 -13.86 19.37 -17.49
C VAL A 657 -12.79 18.36 -17.92
N ASN A 658 -11.52 18.60 -17.60
CA ASN A 658 -10.46 17.63 -17.87
C ASN A 658 -10.60 16.38 -16.97
N ALA A 659 -10.97 16.57 -15.71
CA ALA A 659 -11.29 15.46 -14.81
C ALA A 659 -12.60 14.73 -15.22
N ALA A 660 -13.56 15.44 -15.82
CA ALA A 660 -14.78 14.83 -16.34
C ALA A 660 -14.52 13.85 -17.51
N ASN A 661 -13.46 14.07 -18.31
CA ASN A 661 -13.06 13.11 -19.35
C ASN A 661 -12.64 11.77 -18.78
N VAL A 662 -11.94 11.76 -17.65
CA VAL A 662 -11.57 10.53 -16.93
C VAL A 662 -12.84 9.83 -16.42
N ALA A 663 -13.72 10.57 -15.75
CA ALA A 663 -14.99 10.02 -15.25
C ALA A 663 -15.85 9.42 -16.36
N LYS A 664 -15.88 10.04 -17.55
CA LYS A 664 -16.61 9.49 -18.70
C LYS A 664 -16.09 8.11 -19.10
N LYS A 665 -14.76 7.94 -19.21
CA LYS A 665 -14.15 6.63 -19.53
C LYS A 665 -14.48 5.58 -18.45
N ILE A 666 -14.53 5.98 -17.18
CA ILE A 666 -14.93 5.12 -16.06
C ILE A 666 -16.40 4.65 -16.22
N PHE A 667 -17.31 5.55 -16.55
CA PHE A 667 -18.70 5.21 -16.80
C PHE A 667 -18.86 4.34 -18.06
N ASP A 668 -18.09 4.64 -19.12
CA ASP A 668 -18.08 3.84 -20.35
C ASP A 668 -17.75 2.37 -20.05
N GLU A 669 -16.76 2.12 -19.20
CA GLU A 669 -16.37 0.77 -18.76
C GLU A 669 -17.44 0.14 -17.86
N TYR A 670 -17.82 0.82 -16.78
CA TYR A 670 -18.76 0.26 -15.80
C TYR A 670 -20.09 -0.15 -16.44
N PHE A 671 -20.59 0.62 -17.39
CA PHE A 671 -21.84 0.33 -18.10
C PHE A 671 -21.63 -0.44 -19.41
N SER A 672 -20.41 -0.92 -19.67
CA SER A 672 -20.04 -1.71 -20.86
C SER A 672 -20.44 -1.05 -22.19
N LEU A 673 -20.30 0.28 -22.26
CA LEU A 673 -20.72 1.03 -23.46
C LEU A 673 -19.76 0.87 -24.64
N ASN A 674 -18.52 0.44 -24.38
CA ASN A 674 -17.50 0.20 -25.40
C ASN A 674 -17.46 -1.26 -25.88
N ALA A 675 -18.22 -2.18 -25.24
CA ALA A 675 -18.27 -3.57 -25.64
C ALA A 675 -18.86 -3.72 -27.04
N THR A 676 -18.19 -4.46 -27.91
CA THR A 676 -18.74 -4.85 -29.23
C THR A 676 -19.93 -5.78 -29.03
N VAL A 677 -20.82 -5.84 -30.03
CA VAL A 677 -22.02 -6.71 -29.98
C VAL A 677 -21.63 -8.19 -29.76
N GLU A 678 -20.48 -8.61 -30.26
CA GLU A 678 -19.95 -9.97 -30.09
C GLU A 678 -19.54 -10.25 -28.63
N GLU A 679 -18.91 -9.31 -27.94
CA GLU A 679 -18.50 -9.44 -26.54
C GLU A 679 -19.69 -9.47 -25.57
N ARG A 680 -20.82 -8.86 -25.93
CA ARG A 680 -22.05 -8.86 -25.11
C ARG A 680 -22.77 -10.21 -25.09
N TYR A 681 -22.53 -11.09 -26.08
CA TYR A 681 -23.17 -12.41 -26.17
C TYR A 681 -22.40 -13.51 -25.42
N GLU A 682 -21.10 -13.30 -25.08
CA GLU A 682 -20.34 -14.29 -24.31
C GLU A 682 -20.58 -14.24 -22.79
N VAL A 683 -21.19 -13.18 -22.29
CA VAL A 683 -21.48 -13.01 -20.86
C VAL A 683 -22.97 -13.29 -20.59
N GLY A 684 -23.38 -14.56 -20.63
CA GLY A 684 -24.65 -14.93 -20.02
C GLY A 684 -25.63 -15.83 -20.74
N GLU A 685 -25.27 -16.63 -21.73
CA GLU A 685 -26.16 -17.72 -22.16
C GLU A 685 -25.45 -19.08 -22.03
N LEU A 686 -25.78 -19.78 -20.94
CA LEU A 686 -25.84 -21.23 -20.95
C LEU A 686 -26.94 -21.60 -21.92
N LEU A 687 -26.62 -22.01 -23.12
CA LEU A 687 -27.53 -22.65 -24.02
C LEU A 687 -28.07 -23.94 -23.40
N PRO A 688 -29.35 -24.33 -23.66
CA PRO A 688 -30.07 -25.37 -22.96
C PRO A 688 -29.47 -26.79 -23.16
#